data_8843e75009f857365f3ca02773173a9b
#
_entry.id   8843e75009f857365f3ca02773173a9b
#
_cell.length_a   1.000
_cell.length_b   1.000
_cell.length_c   1.000
_cell.angle_alpha   90.00
_cell.angle_beta   90.00
_cell.angle_gamma   90.00
#
_symmetry.space_group_name_H-M   'P 1'
#
loop_
_entity.id
_entity.type
_entity.pdbx_description
1 polymer ?
#
loop_
_entity_poly.entity_id
_entity_poly.type
_entity_poly.pdbx_seq_one_letter_code
_entity_poly.pdbx_strand_id
1 'polypeptide(L)'
;MEKLTFYALSAPEKLDRIGAYLSERLSRDVARHRYGYVCIAMEALDQLLMACHCQSINLFVESFLKMVRKLLESDKPSLQILGTNSFVKFANIEEDTPSYHRSYDFFVFSFFNSAFVYIRMAGIRGLQGVVRKTVNDELQANIWDPQHMDKIVPSLLFNLQSEEGTESRSPSPLQASEKEKESPVELTERCFRELLGRAAFGNIKSAVTPVLMHLDNHSLWEGKSFAVRCFKIIMYSIQSQHSHLVIQQLLGHLDANSKNSATVRAGIVEVLLEAAAIAASGSVGPTVLEVFNTLLKQLRLSVDYELTGSYDGSTNIGTKIIKAHEERQLQEAVIRTIGSFANTLPTYQRSEVMLFIMGKIPVPGVTRMIQIMLLKSLVQVTGFQTTNMLTALPSSFLEPLLSFSLTEDPEIRLLVLEILLSLIDRHENRPKFSKISIVSDISVLKLKVDKCSRQDNLFMKKHGQQLYRHIYLNCKEESSAKEHYETLFALLGLLSVELANEEVVVDLIRLALALQDLALSTDEALPTYNRCAVHALAAAYLNLICQLTTVPAFCQHIHEVIEVRRKEKPHLLPEDVFVQKPKLPSSLDKVDGDVLFLQSKITEVLGGSGYNTERLATPYVPQYTGEEPLMSGPAFEEEEHRRDHLDPDGLDSVGMEEQERERRRQVVEKFQKAPFEEIAAHCGARATMLQSKLNQIFEITIRPPPSPSGTISSGYGQTQSRSVPIYEMKFPDLCVY
;
A
#
# COMPACT_ATOMS: atom_id res chain seq x y z
N MET A 1 45.06 41.47 16.21
CA MET A 1 44.63 40.24 15.52
C MET A 1 45.11 40.22 14.10
N GLU A 2 44.84 41.21 13.27
CA GLU A 2 45.26 41.27 11.85
C GLU A 2 46.77 41.08 11.66
N LYS A 3 47.60 41.67 12.50
CA LYS A 3 49.08 41.48 12.42
C LYS A 3 49.50 40.03 12.70
N LEU A 4 48.81 39.32 13.58
CA LEU A 4 49.14 37.94 13.91
C LEU A 4 48.72 37.03 12.73
N THR A 5 47.54 37.28 12.16
CA THR A 5 47.04 36.56 10.99
C THR A 5 47.94 36.76 9.77
N PHE A 6 48.33 38.00 9.50
CA PHE A 6 49.28 38.33 8.42
C PHE A 6 50.65 37.65 8.63
N TYR A 7 51.13 37.63 9.86
CA TYR A 7 52.41 36.96 10.18
C TYR A 7 52.31 35.44 9.98
N ALA A 8 51.20 34.82 10.41
CA ALA A 8 50.97 33.40 10.24
C ALA A 8 50.85 33.00 8.74
N LEU A 9 50.22 33.85 7.94
CA LEU A 9 50.14 33.65 6.48
C LEU A 9 51.49 33.79 5.78
N SER A 10 52.36 34.68 6.32
CA SER A 10 53.69 34.91 5.77
C SER A 10 54.73 33.88 6.20
N ALA A 11 54.52 33.23 7.33
CA ALA A 11 55.42 32.20 7.89
C ALA A 11 54.64 31.01 8.41
N PRO A 12 54.04 30.19 7.52
CA PRO A 12 53.16 29.07 7.90
C PRO A 12 53.80 28.02 8.77
N GLU A 13 55.14 27.87 8.69
CA GLU A 13 55.93 26.95 9.52
C GLU A 13 55.90 27.31 11.03
N LYS A 14 55.49 28.53 11.37
CA LYS A 14 55.40 28.97 12.76
C LYS A 14 54.01 28.82 13.34
N LEU A 15 53.00 28.48 12.52
CA LEU A 15 51.60 28.38 12.94
C LEU A 15 51.43 27.38 14.09
N ASP A 16 52.14 26.26 14.05
CA ASP A 16 52.09 25.23 15.11
C ASP A 16 52.60 25.75 16.47
N ARG A 17 53.66 26.55 16.45
CA ARG A 17 54.19 27.17 17.67
C ARG A 17 53.26 28.26 18.22
N ILE A 18 52.62 29.01 17.34
CA ILE A 18 51.62 30.01 17.71
C ILE A 18 50.43 29.34 18.37
N GLY A 19 49.93 28.24 17.74
CA GLY A 19 48.83 27.43 18.27
C GLY A 19 49.15 26.85 19.65
N ALA A 20 50.33 26.27 19.81
CA ALA A 20 50.77 25.69 21.06
C ALA A 20 50.91 26.76 22.18
N TYR A 21 51.46 27.92 21.86
CA TYR A 21 51.60 29.04 22.82
C TYR A 21 50.22 29.58 23.25
N LEU A 22 49.33 29.84 22.31
CA LEU A 22 47.99 30.34 22.62
C LEU A 22 47.19 29.31 23.44
N SER A 23 47.36 28.05 23.14
CA SER A 23 46.76 26.93 23.85
C SER A 23 47.22 26.84 25.30
N GLU A 24 48.53 26.96 25.55
CA GLU A 24 49.10 26.98 26.90
C GLU A 24 48.65 28.21 27.69
N ARG A 25 48.64 29.38 27.04
CA ARG A 25 48.15 30.62 27.63
C ARG A 25 46.68 30.54 28.03
N LEU A 26 45.84 30.08 27.14
CA LEU A 26 44.42 29.89 27.36
C LEU A 26 44.17 28.92 28.52
N SER A 27 44.89 27.79 28.59
CA SER A 27 44.80 26.84 29.69
C SER A 27 45.12 27.47 31.04
N ARG A 28 46.16 28.30 31.10
CA ARG A 28 46.52 29.04 32.31
C ARG A 28 45.46 30.09 32.72
N ASP A 29 44.89 30.79 31.75
CA ASP A 29 43.87 31.82 32.00
C ASP A 29 42.53 31.20 32.43
N VAL A 30 42.15 30.03 31.90
CA VAL A 30 40.99 29.22 32.37
C VAL A 30 41.18 28.83 33.82
N ALA A 31 42.38 28.29 34.20
CA ALA A 31 42.69 27.88 35.57
C ALA A 31 42.70 29.05 36.56
N ARG A 32 43.04 30.27 36.10
CA ARG A 32 43.06 31.49 36.90
C ARG A 32 41.76 32.29 36.82
N HIS A 33 40.72 31.78 36.23
CA HIS A 33 39.42 32.44 36.05
C HIS A 33 39.48 33.78 35.31
N ARG A 34 40.45 33.97 34.43
CA ARG A 34 40.64 35.19 33.64
C ARG A 34 39.87 35.11 32.29
N TYR A 35 38.56 35.04 32.36
CA TYR A 35 37.71 34.75 31.22
C TYR A 35 37.81 35.73 30.05
N GLY A 36 38.08 37.00 30.30
CA GLY A 36 38.31 37.98 29.24
C GLY A 36 39.51 37.61 28.35
N TYR A 37 40.62 37.18 28.96
CA TYR A 37 41.79 36.71 28.19
C TYR A 37 41.55 35.40 27.50
N VAL A 38 40.72 34.52 28.08
CA VAL A 38 40.28 33.27 27.43
C VAL A 38 39.54 33.57 26.14
N CYS A 39 38.60 34.50 26.14
CA CYS A 39 37.84 34.91 24.94
C CYS A 39 38.80 35.49 23.88
N ILE A 40 39.76 36.33 24.25
CA ILE A 40 40.72 36.93 23.32
C ILE A 40 41.62 35.83 22.69
N ALA A 41 42.13 34.91 23.50
CA ALA A 41 42.96 33.83 23.02
C ALA A 41 42.19 32.88 22.07
N MET A 42 40.95 32.56 22.39
CA MET A 42 40.12 31.71 21.57
C MET A 42 39.71 32.38 20.24
N GLU A 43 39.39 33.67 20.30
CA GLU A 43 39.14 34.47 19.09
C GLU A 43 40.36 34.52 18.16
N ALA A 44 41.59 34.66 18.76
CA ALA A 44 42.82 34.57 17.99
C ALA A 44 43.00 33.23 17.30
N LEU A 45 42.73 32.13 17.99
CA LEU A 45 42.77 30.77 17.41
C LEU A 45 41.72 30.60 16.31
N ASP A 46 40.52 31.10 16.51
CA ASP A 46 39.45 31.08 15.51
C ASP A 46 39.84 31.81 14.22
N GLN A 47 40.40 33.02 14.36
CA GLN A 47 40.83 33.82 13.22
C GLN A 47 41.99 33.19 12.46
N LEU A 48 42.97 32.61 13.17
CA LEU A 48 44.06 31.85 12.56
C LEU A 48 43.58 30.65 11.82
N LEU A 49 42.63 29.90 12.40
CA LEU A 49 42.02 28.74 11.77
C LEU A 49 41.34 29.11 10.44
N MET A 50 40.52 30.18 10.47
CA MET A 50 39.78 30.65 9.29
C MET A 50 40.67 31.23 8.21
N ALA A 51 41.78 31.86 8.56
CA ALA A 51 42.70 32.46 7.60
C ALA A 51 43.70 31.47 7.01
N CYS A 52 44.09 30.45 7.75
CA CYS A 52 45.15 29.52 7.35
C CYS A 52 44.64 28.12 6.91
N HIS A 53 43.35 27.95 6.73
CA HIS A 53 42.75 26.63 6.41
C HIS A 53 43.24 25.99 5.10
N CYS A 54 43.73 26.77 4.17
CA CYS A 54 44.29 26.27 2.89
C CYS A 54 45.73 25.71 3.01
N GLN A 55 46.30 25.73 4.20
CA GLN A 55 47.68 25.28 4.46
C GLN A 55 47.67 23.96 5.24
N SER A 56 48.79 23.26 5.32
CA SER A 56 48.91 22.06 6.17
C SER A 56 48.96 22.49 7.65
N ILE A 57 47.83 22.41 8.35
CA ILE A 57 47.62 22.89 9.72
C ILE A 57 47.33 21.83 10.76
N ASN A 58 47.76 20.60 10.51
CA ASN A 58 47.41 19.43 11.34
C ASN A 58 47.71 19.61 12.83
N LEU A 59 48.92 20.07 13.16
CA LEU A 59 49.31 20.29 14.55
C LEU A 59 48.63 21.48 15.18
N PHE A 60 48.32 22.50 14.37
CA PHE A 60 47.52 23.65 14.82
C PHE A 60 46.08 23.21 15.14
N VAL A 61 45.46 22.39 14.31
CA VAL A 61 44.11 21.84 14.55
C VAL A 61 44.10 21.00 15.83
N GLU A 62 45.12 20.19 16.10
CA GLU A 62 45.23 19.47 17.37
C GLU A 62 45.26 20.39 18.57
N SER A 63 46.04 21.46 18.52
CA SER A 63 46.09 22.50 19.59
C SER A 63 44.74 23.19 19.71
N PHE A 64 44.11 23.53 18.62
CA PHE A 64 42.79 24.15 18.57
C PHE A 64 41.71 23.27 19.22
N LEU A 65 41.59 21.99 18.80
CA LEU A 65 40.63 21.08 19.38
C LEU A 65 40.89 20.74 20.83
N LYS A 66 42.16 20.73 21.27
CA LYS A 66 42.52 20.62 22.69
C LYS A 66 41.97 21.79 23.52
N MET A 67 41.97 23.01 22.97
CA MET A 67 41.38 24.16 23.64
C MET A 67 39.85 24.09 23.63
N VAL A 68 39.22 23.74 22.51
CA VAL A 68 37.77 23.50 22.45
C VAL A 68 37.34 22.49 23.51
N ARG A 69 38.06 21.38 23.61
CA ARG A 69 37.83 20.38 24.65
C ARG A 69 37.92 20.97 26.06
N LYS A 70 38.95 21.73 26.35
CA LYS A 70 39.13 22.37 27.64
C LYS A 70 37.99 23.32 28.01
N LEU A 71 37.48 24.07 27.05
CA LEU A 71 36.34 24.95 27.24
C LEU A 71 35.04 24.16 27.48
N LEU A 72 34.84 23.05 26.76
CA LEU A 72 33.66 22.19 26.93
C LEU A 72 33.68 21.42 28.27
N GLU A 73 34.87 21.12 28.82
CA GLU A 73 35.04 20.53 30.15
C GLU A 73 34.81 21.51 31.31
N SER A 74 34.69 22.80 31.02
CA SER A 74 34.44 23.81 32.05
C SER A 74 33.01 23.77 32.57
N ASP A 75 32.84 24.06 33.88
CA ASP A 75 31.51 24.19 34.52
C ASP A 75 30.78 25.49 34.14
N LYS A 76 31.42 26.38 33.39
CA LYS A 76 30.84 27.66 33.00
C LYS A 76 30.12 27.58 31.66
N PRO A 77 28.79 27.80 31.62
CA PRO A 77 28.02 27.74 30.35
C PRO A 77 28.56 28.69 29.28
N SER A 78 29.05 29.87 29.66
CA SER A 78 29.64 30.86 28.73
C SER A 78 30.88 30.32 28.01
N LEU A 79 31.72 29.57 28.71
CA LEU A 79 32.90 28.92 28.11
C LEU A 79 32.53 27.71 27.25
N GLN A 80 31.53 26.95 27.66
CA GLN A 80 31.02 25.87 26.86
C GLN A 80 30.41 26.38 25.55
N ILE A 81 29.68 27.48 25.58
CA ILE A 81 29.14 28.13 24.37
C ILE A 81 30.28 28.64 23.48
N LEU A 82 31.29 29.26 24.06
CA LEU A 82 32.47 29.73 23.33
C LEU A 82 33.20 28.59 22.64
N GLY A 83 33.42 27.48 23.33
CA GLY A 83 34.03 26.27 22.78
C GLY A 83 33.20 25.67 21.66
N THR A 84 31.87 25.61 21.82
CA THR A 84 30.96 25.12 20.80
C THR A 84 30.97 25.99 19.55
N ASN A 85 30.94 27.31 19.69
CA ASN A 85 30.98 28.23 18.56
C ASN A 85 32.29 28.10 17.78
N SER A 86 33.40 27.92 18.47
CA SER A 86 34.70 27.66 17.85
C SER A 86 34.72 26.31 17.13
N PHE A 87 34.12 25.27 17.70
CA PHE A 87 33.99 23.98 17.06
C PHE A 87 33.13 24.06 15.79
N VAL A 88 32.05 24.80 15.79
CA VAL A 88 31.21 25.03 14.60
C VAL A 88 31.99 25.71 13.47
N LYS A 89 32.86 26.67 13.81
CA LYS A 89 33.76 27.31 12.82
C LYS A 89 34.70 26.26 12.21
N PHE A 90 35.29 25.41 13.04
CA PHE A 90 36.12 24.28 12.57
C PHE A 90 35.34 23.33 11.69
N ALA A 91 34.13 22.98 12.07
CA ALA A 91 33.28 22.05 11.30
C ALA A 91 32.91 22.56 9.88
N ASN A 92 32.90 23.87 9.70
CA ASN A 92 32.62 24.51 8.40
C ASN A 92 33.84 24.63 7.48
N ILE A 93 35.01 24.18 7.91
CA ILE A 93 36.23 24.18 7.10
C ILE A 93 36.40 22.82 6.42
N GLU A 94 36.68 22.84 5.12
CA GLU A 94 36.99 21.64 4.32
C GLU A 94 38.45 21.22 4.59
N GLU A 95 38.69 20.52 5.68
CA GLU A 95 39.98 19.92 5.96
C GLU A 95 39.85 18.44 6.32
N ASP A 96 40.67 17.62 5.64
CA ASP A 96 40.78 16.18 5.83
C ASP A 96 42.08 15.83 6.60
N THR A 97 42.04 15.95 7.92
CA THR A 97 43.16 15.45 8.72
C THR A 97 42.70 14.33 9.66
N PRO A 98 43.28 13.12 9.51
CA PRO A 98 42.92 11.94 10.30
C PRO A 98 43.19 12.08 11.82
N SER A 99 43.99 13.02 12.23
CA SER A 99 44.48 13.10 13.60
C SER A 99 43.43 13.43 14.66
N TYR A 100 42.35 14.12 14.30
CA TYR A 100 41.30 14.53 15.26
C TYR A 100 40.12 13.54 15.36
N HIS A 101 40.08 12.50 14.56
CA HIS A 101 39.02 11.47 14.65
C HIS A 101 38.93 10.82 16.02
N ARG A 102 40.05 10.67 16.71
CA ARG A 102 40.11 10.18 18.10
C ARG A 102 39.37 11.03 19.13
N SER A 103 39.09 12.30 18.80
CA SER A 103 38.40 13.22 19.67
C SER A 103 36.89 13.24 19.49
N TYR A 104 36.33 12.55 18.46
CA TYR A 104 34.91 12.61 18.18
C TYR A 104 34.05 12.03 19.30
N ASP A 105 34.49 10.96 19.96
CA ASP A 105 33.76 10.37 21.09
C ASP A 105 33.52 11.41 22.18
N PHE A 106 34.56 12.20 22.50
CA PHE A 106 34.46 13.27 23.47
C PHE A 106 33.48 14.37 23.03
N PHE A 107 33.58 14.83 21.78
CA PHE A 107 32.69 15.86 21.25
C PHE A 107 31.24 15.44 21.19
N VAL A 108 30.96 14.25 20.72
CA VAL A 108 29.58 13.66 20.71
C VAL A 108 29.05 13.64 22.15
N PHE A 109 29.83 13.16 23.11
CA PHE A 109 29.41 13.08 24.50
C PHE A 109 29.17 14.46 25.12
N SER A 110 30.07 15.43 24.90
CA SER A 110 29.96 16.76 25.41
C SER A 110 28.76 17.51 24.85
N PHE A 111 28.51 17.41 23.53
CA PHE A 111 27.37 18.06 22.88
C PHE A 111 26.06 17.37 23.21
N PHE A 112 26.07 16.06 23.35
CA PHE A 112 24.94 15.31 23.87
C PHE A 112 24.51 15.84 25.24
N ASN A 113 25.42 15.94 26.20
CA ASN A 113 25.10 16.47 27.52
C ASN A 113 24.60 17.92 27.45
N SER A 114 25.22 18.76 26.63
CA SER A 114 24.84 20.17 26.47
C SER A 114 23.45 20.32 25.86
N ALA A 115 23.05 19.39 24.94
CA ALA A 115 21.75 19.41 24.32
C ALA A 115 20.61 19.06 25.28
N PHE A 116 20.88 18.38 26.38
CA PHE A 116 19.88 18.04 27.41
C PHE A 116 19.67 19.09 28.47
N VAL A 117 20.65 19.98 28.73
CA VAL A 117 20.63 20.89 29.87
C VAL A 117 20.34 22.35 29.45
N TYR A 118 21.13 23.30 29.85
CA TYR A 118 20.80 24.73 29.74
C TYR A 118 21.22 25.38 28.41
N ILE A 119 22.05 24.72 27.64
CA ILE A 119 22.64 25.29 26.41
C ILE A 119 22.28 24.48 25.18
N ARG A 120 21.00 24.16 25.09
CA ARG A 120 20.44 23.30 24.01
C ARG A 120 20.89 23.72 22.62
N MET A 121 20.78 25.00 22.28
CA MET A 121 21.15 25.50 20.96
C MET A 121 22.64 25.24 20.64
N ALA A 122 23.50 25.49 21.61
CA ALA A 122 24.94 25.22 21.44
C ALA A 122 25.22 23.73 21.28
N GLY A 123 24.59 22.90 22.12
CA GLY A 123 24.73 21.45 22.01
C GLY A 123 24.28 20.89 20.64
N ILE A 124 23.14 21.33 20.13
CA ILE A 124 22.62 20.90 18.82
C ILE A 124 23.54 21.43 17.70
N ARG A 125 24.01 22.65 17.76
CA ARG A 125 25.00 23.18 16.79
C ARG A 125 26.30 22.40 16.80
N GLY A 126 26.75 22.00 17.98
CA GLY A 126 27.93 21.15 18.15
C GLY A 126 27.73 19.77 17.48
N LEU A 127 26.59 19.14 17.73
CA LEU A 127 26.23 17.86 17.06
C LEU A 127 26.12 18.01 15.54
N GLN A 128 25.52 19.10 15.06
CA GLN A 128 25.47 19.43 13.64
C GLN A 128 26.90 19.60 13.06
N GLY A 129 27.78 20.23 13.79
CA GLY A 129 29.19 20.36 13.43
C GLY A 129 29.89 18.99 13.30
N VAL A 130 29.67 18.10 14.26
CA VAL A 130 30.19 16.71 14.18
C VAL A 130 29.65 15.98 12.95
N VAL A 131 28.35 16.06 12.70
CA VAL A 131 27.71 15.45 11.53
C VAL A 131 28.32 15.98 10.22
N ARG A 132 28.54 17.28 10.11
CA ARG A 132 29.14 17.90 8.92
C ARG A 132 30.57 17.46 8.68
N LYS A 133 31.35 17.30 9.74
CA LYS A 133 32.78 16.99 9.64
C LYS A 133 33.05 15.52 9.33
N THR A 134 32.18 14.60 9.74
CA THR A 134 32.42 13.16 9.67
C THR A 134 31.94 12.48 8.38
N VAL A 135 31.37 13.23 7.44
CA VAL A 135 30.70 12.68 6.25
C VAL A 135 31.62 11.95 5.28
N ASN A 136 32.84 12.43 5.14
CA ASN A 136 33.73 11.95 4.08
C ASN A 136 34.73 10.89 4.57
N ASP A 137 34.62 10.42 5.81
CA ASP A 137 35.57 9.52 6.40
C ASP A 137 35.01 8.12 6.67
N GLU A 138 35.01 7.30 5.64
CA GLU A 138 34.58 5.90 5.74
C GLU A 138 35.56 5.01 6.55
N LEU A 139 36.76 5.49 6.83
CA LEU A 139 37.84 4.61 7.28
C LEU A 139 38.25 4.74 8.76
N GLN A 140 38.00 5.86 9.45
CA GLN A 140 38.60 6.08 10.77
C GLN A 140 37.67 6.53 11.91
N ALA A 141 36.62 7.29 11.66
CA ALA A 141 35.65 7.67 12.69
C ALA A 141 34.25 7.44 12.17
N ASN A 142 33.77 6.24 12.36
CA ASN A 142 32.44 5.88 11.92
C ASN A 142 31.39 6.47 12.85
N ILE A 143 30.86 7.66 12.50
CA ILE A 143 29.74 8.29 13.20
C ILE A 143 28.52 7.39 13.28
N TRP A 144 28.36 6.45 12.32
CA TRP A 144 27.27 5.50 12.24
C TRP A 144 27.38 4.34 13.23
N ASP A 145 28.50 4.25 13.96
CA ASP A 145 28.65 3.28 15.02
C ASP A 145 27.55 3.46 16.09
N PRO A 146 26.97 2.37 16.61
CA PRO A 146 25.94 2.43 17.64
C PRO A 146 26.32 3.30 18.84
N GLN A 147 27.58 3.28 19.25
CA GLN A 147 28.06 4.13 20.36
C GLN A 147 27.85 5.65 20.15
N HIS A 148 27.86 6.12 18.89
CA HIS A 148 27.60 7.51 18.53
C HIS A 148 26.13 7.73 18.22
N MET A 149 25.53 6.85 17.41
CA MET A 149 24.12 6.99 17.03
C MET A 149 23.18 6.90 18.22
N ASP A 150 23.47 6.06 19.21
CA ASP A 150 22.70 5.93 20.45
C ASP A 150 22.75 7.16 21.36
N LYS A 151 23.63 8.11 21.05
CA LYS A 151 23.71 9.42 21.73
C LYS A 151 23.16 10.55 20.88
N ILE A 152 23.56 10.61 19.62
CA ILE A 152 23.17 11.68 18.70
C ILE A 152 21.66 11.66 18.43
N VAL A 153 21.12 10.54 18.01
CA VAL A 153 19.72 10.44 17.60
C VAL A 153 18.76 10.69 18.77
N PRO A 154 18.91 10.06 19.96
CA PRO A 154 18.04 10.35 21.09
C PRO A 154 18.10 11.80 21.54
N SER A 155 19.26 12.43 21.49
CA SER A 155 19.45 13.84 21.81
C SER A 155 18.66 14.76 20.88
N LEU A 156 18.69 14.47 19.57
CA LEU A 156 17.90 15.20 18.58
C LEU A 156 16.39 14.96 18.79
N LEU A 157 15.98 13.73 19.01
CA LEU A 157 14.55 13.39 19.21
C LEU A 157 14.00 14.03 20.50
N PHE A 158 14.77 14.06 21.56
CA PHE A 158 14.40 14.73 22.81
C PHE A 158 14.13 16.23 22.59
N ASN A 159 14.96 16.89 21.80
CA ASN A 159 14.80 18.30 21.47
C ASN A 159 13.66 18.58 20.49
N LEU A 160 13.33 17.65 19.61
CA LEU A 160 12.15 17.71 18.73
C LEU A 160 10.85 17.60 19.54
N GLN A 161 10.83 16.78 20.58
CA GLN A 161 9.65 16.49 21.39
C GLN A 161 9.28 17.66 22.33
N SER A 162 10.23 18.53 22.68
CA SER A 162 10.06 19.54 23.75
C SER A 162 9.02 20.64 23.47
N GLU A 163 8.49 20.76 22.25
CA GLU A 163 7.45 21.76 21.91
C GLU A 163 6.01 21.23 22.03
N GLU A 164 5.78 19.95 22.02
CA GLU A 164 4.40 19.40 22.12
C GLU A 164 3.69 19.72 23.45
N GLY A 165 4.43 20.20 24.45
CA GLY A 165 3.90 20.61 25.77
C GLY A 165 3.63 22.09 25.94
N THR A 166 3.90 22.95 24.95
CA THR A 166 3.85 24.44 25.11
C THR A 166 2.89 25.16 24.16
N GLU A 167 1.91 24.49 23.60
CA GLU A 167 0.89 25.10 22.72
C GLU A 167 -0.10 26.06 23.40
N SER A 168 0.19 26.57 24.60
CA SER A 168 -0.70 27.52 25.29
C SER A 168 -0.06 28.82 25.75
N ARG A 169 0.85 29.41 24.97
CA ARG A 169 1.20 30.82 25.15
C ARG A 169 1.06 31.57 23.84
N SER A 170 -0.11 32.24 23.72
CA SER A 170 -0.31 33.28 22.71
C SER A 170 0.87 34.26 22.72
N PRO A 171 1.49 34.58 21.56
CA PRO A 171 2.51 35.60 21.50
C PRO A 171 1.90 36.95 21.84
N SER A 172 2.39 37.61 22.89
CA SER A 172 2.02 38.97 23.17
C SER A 172 2.49 39.90 22.04
N PRO A 173 1.66 40.90 21.63
CA PRO A 173 1.90 41.70 20.41
C PRO A 173 3.07 42.69 20.46
N LEU A 174 3.96 42.60 21.40
CA LEU A 174 4.98 43.64 21.65
C LEU A 174 6.45 43.26 21.38
N GLN A 175 6.68 42.16 20.62
CA GLN A 175 8.05 41.80 20.18
C GLN A 175 8.15 41.53 18.69
N ALA A 176 7.68 42.44 17.87
CA ALA A 176 7.86 42.40 16.42
C ALA A 176 9.05 43.34 16.03
N SER A 177 10.26 43.03 16.48
CA SER A 177 11.50 43.59 15.89
C SER A 177 12.78 42.97 16.46
N GLU A 178 12.90 41.64 16.37
CA GLU A 178 14.23 41.01 16.34
C GLU A 178 14.19 39.94 15.25
N LYS A 179 15.18 40.01 14.36
CA LYS A 179 15.44 39.06 13.29
C LYS A 179 15.13 37.65 13.76
N GLU A 180 14.40 36.88 12.93
CA GLU A 180 14.04 35.48 13.10
C GLU A 180 15.20 34.69 13.74
N LYS A 181 15.15 34.52 15.04
CA LYS A 181 16.03 33.59 15.75
C LYS A 181 15.40 32.20 15.56
N GLU A 182 16.07 31.38 14.77
CA GLU A 182 15.75 29.98 14.58
C GLU A 182 15.46 29.32 15.94
N SER A 183 14.32 28.62 16.05
CA SER A 183 13.95 27.90 17.27
C SER A 183 14.85 26.68 17.49
N PRO A 184 15.02 26.18 18.72
CA PRO A 184 15.74 24.93 18.97
C PRO A 184 15.20 23.75 18.19
N VAL A 185 13.89 23.69 17.97
CA VAL A 185 13.23 22.61 17.23
C VAL A 185 13.55 22.68 15.74
N GLU A 186 13.50 23.86 15.12
CA GLU A 186 13.88 24.05 13.72
C GLU A 186 15.34 23.68 13.47
N LEU A 187 16.23 24.09 14.35
CA LEU A 187 17.65 23.73 14.30
C LEU A 187 17.84 22.22 14.44
N THR A 188 17.11 21.58 15.35
CA THR A 188 17.18 20.14 15.61
C THR A 188 16.67 19.35 14.40
N GLU A 189 15.55 19.77 13.84
CA GLU A 189 15.01 19.12 12.64
C GLU A 189 16.00 19.26 11.47
N ARG A 190 16.59 20.42 11.28
CA ARG A 190 17.61 20.62 10.25
C ARG A 190 18.83 19.73 10.47
N CYS A 191 19.32 19.64 11.70
CA CYS A 191 20.43 18.74 12.03
C CYS A 191 20.09 17.27 11.77
N PHE A 192 18.89 16.84 12.13
CA PHE A 192 18.42 15.48 11.89
C PHE A 192 18.27 15.18 10.38
N ARG A 193 17.75 16.12 9.61
CA ARG A 193 17.68 16.02 8.14
C ARG A 193 19.07 15.95 7.51
N GLU A 194 20.02 16.73 7.96
CA GLU A 194 21.40 16.68 7.49
C GLU A 194 22.05 15.32 7.78
N LEU A 195 21.86 14.77 8.97
CA LEU A 195 22.34 13.44 9.34
C LEU A 195 21.76 12.36 8.40
N LEU A 196 20.45 12.34 8.25
CA LEU A 196 19.75 11.35 7.44
C LEU A 196 20.08 11.46 5.94
N GLY A 197 20.21 12.68 5.42
CA GLY A 197 20.57 12.93 4.02
C GLY A 197 21.96 12.43 3.65
N ARG A 198 22.82 12.23 4.63
CA ARG A 198 24.19 11.75 4.48
C ARG A 198 24.32 10.23 4.69
N ALA A 199 23.25 9.56 5.15
CA ALA A 199 23.25 8.13 5.37
C ALA A 199 23.35 7.37 4.04
N ALA A 200 24.43 6.61 3.85
CA ALA A 200 24.55 5.64 2.79
C ALA A 200 23.68 4.41 3.07
N PHE A 201 23.51 3.55 2.08
CA PHE A 201 22.68 2.34 2.18
C PHE A 201 22.96 1.53 3.48
N GLY A 202 24.24 1.25 3.78
CA GLY A 202 24.62 0.50 4.98
C GLY A 202 24.39 1.20 6.31
N ASN A 203 24.19 2.54 6.31
CA ASN A 203 24.09 3.36 7.50
C ASN A 203 22.66 3.71 7.92
N ILE A 204 21.68 3.50 7.05
CA ILE A 204 20.28 3.81 7.33
C ILE A 204 19.76 3.04 8.55
N LYS A 205 20.07 1.76 8.63
CA LYS A 205 19.70 0.93 9.77
C LYS A 205 20.25 1.47 11.09
N SER A 206 21.50 1.91 11.07
CA SER A 206 22.19 2.47 12.25
C SER A 206 21.57 3.79 12.71
N ALA A 207 21.05 4.59 11.78
CA ALA A 207 20.36 5.84 12.11
C ALA A 207 18.91 5.62 12.60
N VAL A 208 18.21 4.65 12.06
CA VAL A 208 16.79 4.38 12.35
C VAL A 208 16.61 3.55 13.64
N THR A 209 17.51 2.62 13.94
CA THR A 209 17.41 1.80 15.15
C THR A 209 17.31 2.62 16.44
N PRO A 210 18.11 3.68 16.68
CA PRO A 210 17.95 4.52 17.84
C PRO A 210 16.61 5.26 17.91
N VAL A 211 16.01 5.59 16.76
CA VAL A 211 14.68 6.21 16.71
C VAL A 211 13.63 5.24 17.25
N LEU A 212 13.64 3.98 16.77
CA LEU A 212 12.73 2.95 17.24
C LEU A 212 12.88 2.69 18.75
N MET A 213 14.12 2.60 19.23
CA MET A 213 14.40 2.41 20.66
C MET A 213 13.94 3.60 21.50
N HIS A 214 14.12 4.81 21.03
CA HIS A 214 13.65 6.02 21.72
C HIS A 214 12.13 6.04 21.86
N LEU A 215 11.42 5.70 20.78
CA LEU A 215 9.96 5.60 20.79
C LEU A 215 9.46 4.51 21.74
N ASP A 216 10.14 3.36 21.80
CA ASP A 216 9.82 2.28 22.72
C ASP A 216 10.05 2.69 24.20
N ASN A 217 11.23 3.26 24.48
CA ASN A 217 11.64 3.57 25.84
C ASN A 217 10.80 4.70 26.48
N HIS A 218 10.24 5.58 25.66
CA HIS A 218 9.44 6.71 26.14
C HIS A 218 7.94 6.55 25.87
N SER A 219 7.49 5.36 25.47
CA SER A 219 6.07 5.05 25.19
C SER A 219 5.42 6.02 24.19
N LEU A 220 6.15 6.40 23.15
CA LEU A 220 5.73 7.43 22.20
C LEU A 220 4.88 6.87 21.02
N TRP A 221 4.74 5.57 20.92
CA TRP A 221 3.88 4.96 19.92
C TRP A 221 2.39 5.21 20.17
N GLU A 222 1.98 5.25 21.41
CA GLU A 222 0.57 5.40 21.80
C GLU A 222 -0.01 6.78 21.45
N GLY A 223 0.83 7.81 21.43
CA GLY A 223 0.44 9.15 21.02
C GLY A 223 0.40 9.42 19.52
N LYS A 224 0.98 8.54 18.71
CA LYS A 224 1.05 8.53 17.23
C LYS A 224 1.68 9.76 16.55
N SER A 225 1.40 10.98 17.01
CA SER A 225 1.80 12.22 16.33
C SER A 225 3.31 12.39 16.24
N PHE A 226 4.02 12.18 17.33
CA PHE A 226 5.48 12.35 17.36
C PHE A 226 6.20 11.25 16.56
N ALA A 227 5.78 9.99 16.69
CA ALA A 227 6.35 8.89 15.93
C ALA A 227 6.16 9.10 14.42
N VAL A 228 4.97 9.51 14.00
CA VAL A 228 4.67 9.85 12.61
C VAL A 228 5.55 11.00 12.13
N ARG A 229 5.70 12.05 12.92
CA ARG A 229 6.57 13.20 12.60
C ARG A 229 8.02 12.76 12.39
N CYS A 230 8.57 11.95 13.28
CA CYS A 230 9.94 11.43 13.17
C CYS A 230 10.13 10.66 11.84
N PHE A 231 9.23 9.77 11.51
CA PHE A 231 9.35 8.97 10.31
C PHE A 231 9.05 9.74 9.03
N LYS A 232 8.22 10.78 9.07
CA LYS A 232 8.09 11.72 7.94
C LYS A 232 9.42 12.45 7.69
N ILE A 233 10.08 12.93 8.73
CA ILE A 233 11.40 13.55 8.60
C ILE A 233 12.40 12.56 8.00
N ILE A 234 12.42 11.31 8.47
CA ILE A 234 13.29 10.26 7.94
C ILE A 234 13.02 10.02 6.45
N MET A 235 11.78 9.76 6.08
CA MET A 235 11.39 9.41 4.71
C MET A 235 11.66 10.54 3.71
N TYR A 236 11.49 11.80 4.10
CA TYR A 236 11.80 12.97 3.25
C TYR A 236 13.28 13.33 3.20
N SER A 237 14.09 12.83 4.12
CA SER A 237 15.51 13.22 4.25
C SER A 237 16.46 12.20 3.66
N ILE A 238 16.12 10.90 3.70
CA ILE A 238 16.93 9.85 3.09
C ILE A 238 16.80 9.87 1.56
N GLN A 239 17.76 9.25 0.88
CA GLN A 239 17.65 9.04 -0.57
C GLN A 239 16.45 8.13 -0.86
N SER A 240 15.58 8.54 -1.78
CA SER A 240 14.32 7.85 -2.09
C SER A 240 14.48 6.38 -2.45
N GLN A 241 15.58 6.02 -3.08
CA GLN A 241 15.93 4.63 -3.42
C GLN A 241 16.14 3.73 -2.18
N HIS A 242 16.38 4.30 -1.01
CA HIS A 242 16.61 3.60 0.25
C HIS A 242 15.37 3.51 1.15
N SER A 243 14.25 4.08 0.75
CA SER A 243 13.02 4.10 1.56
C SER A 243 12.51 2.70 1.94
N HIS A 244 12.75 1.70 1.09
CA HIS A 244 12.42 0.31 1.40
C HIS A 244 13.13 -0.24 2.65
N LEU A 245 14.33 0.23 2.99
CA LEU A 245 15.05 -0.19 4.18
C LEU A 245 14.36 0.26 5.47
N VAL A 246 13.81 1.47 5.47
CA VAL A 246 13.04 2.00 6.61
C VAL A 246 11.76 1.19 6.77
N ILE A 247 11.07 0.89 5.69
CA ILE A 247 9.87 0.05 5.71
C ILE A 247 10.18 -1.33 6.25
N GLN A 248 11.27 -1.98 5.81
CA GLN A 248 11.71 -3.26 6.36
C GLN A 248 12.00 -3.22 7.85
N GLN A 249 12.65 -2.16 8.33
CA GLN A 249 12.87 -2.00 9.77
C GLN A 249 11.57 -1.83 10.56
N LEU A 250 10.62 -1.07 10.05
CA LEU A 250 9.30 -0.92 10.67
C LEU A 250 8.54 -2.26 10.72
N LEU A 251 8.58 -3.04 9.65
CA LEU A 251 7.98 -4.38 9.61
C LEU A 251 8.64 -5.32 10.63
N GLY A 252 9.95 -5.34 10.69
CA GLY A 252 10.70 -6.13 11.67
C GLY A 252 10.40 -5.70 13.11
N HIS A 253 10.23 -4.41 13.34
CA HIS A 253 9.86 -3.86 14.65
C HIS A 253 8.43 -4.23 15.03
N LEU A 254 7.50 -4.21 14.08
CA LEU A 254 6.12 -4.69 14.28
C LEU A 254 6.09 -6.17 14.66
N ASP A 255 6.85 -7.01 13.96
CA ASP A 255 6.97 -8.43 14.28
C ASP A 255 7.58 -8.68 15.67
N ALA A 256 8.63 -7.94 16.03
CA ALA A 256 9.24 -8.02 17.36
C ALA A 256 8.28 -7.61 18.49
N ASN A 257 7.34 -6.72 18.20
CA ASN A 257 6.32 -6.25 19.14
C ASN A 257 4.97 -6.99 19.02
N SER A 258 4.92 -8.13 18.35
CA SER A 258 3.68 -8.88 18.11
C SER A 258 2.93 -9.29 19.37
N LYS A 259 3.61 -9.37 20.51
CA LYS A 259 3.03 -9.66 21.85
C LYS A 259 2.86 -8.40 22.71
N ASN A 260 3.11 -7.23 22.19
CA ASN A 260 2.91 -5.98 22.90
C ASN A 260 1.43 -5.54 22.83
N SER A 261 1.09 -4.47 23.56
CA SER A 261 -0.28 -3.93 23.55
C SER A 261 -0.76 -3.57 22.15
N ALA A 262 -2.05 -3.66 21.91
CA ALA A 262 -2.65 -3.28 20.62
C ALA A 262 -2.41 -1.81 20.27
N THR A 263 -2.37 -0.93 21.26
CA THR A 263 -2.10 0.50 21.06
C THR A 263 -0.70 0.76 20.54
N VAL A 264 0.31 0.05 21.03
CA VAL A 264 1.70 0.15 20.53
C VAL A 264 1.78 -0.40 19.10
N ARG A 265 1.22 -1.57 18.84
CA ARG A 265 1.20 -2.16 17.49
C ARG A 265 0.44 -1.27 16.50
N ALA A 266 -0.68 -0.70 16.90
CA ALA A 266 -1.43 0.25 16.08
C ALA A 266 -0.62 1.53 15.78
N GLY A 267 0.14 2.03 16.74
CA GLY A 267 1.06 3.15 16.53
C GLY A 267 2.14 2.84 15.50
N ILE A 268 2.75 1.66 15.54
CA ILE A 268 3.73 1.21 14.55
C ILE A 268 3.09 1.08 13.16
N VAL A 269 1.90 0.52 13.08
CA VAL A 269 1.16 0.37 11.81
C VAL A 269 0.79 1.73 11.21
N GLU A 270 0.39 2.71 12.01
CA GLU A 270 0.09 4.07 11.54
C GLU A 270 1.36 4.77 10.98
N VAL A 271 2.49 4.59 11.63
CA VAL A 271 3.78 5.09 11.12
C VAL A 271 4.13 4.39 9.80
N LEU A 272 3.91 3.11 9.69
CA LEU A 272 4.13 2.33 8.48
C LEU A 272 3.22 2.82 7.34
N LEU A 273 1.96 3.13 7.62
CA LEU A 273 1.01 3.72 6.66
C LEU A 273 1.54 5.04 6.09
N GLU A 274 1.99 5.94 6.94
CA GLU A 274 2.54 7.24 6.52
C GLU A 274 3.86 7.08 5.74
N ALA A 275 4.73 6.18 6.16
CA ALA A 275 5.97 5.87 5.46
C ALA A 275 5.69 5.30 4.06
N ALA A 276 4.70 4.42 3.92
CA ALA A 276 4.28 3.87 2.64
C ALA A 276 3.74 4.94 1.69
N ALA A 277 2.99 5.90 2.21
CA ALA A 277 2.46 7.01 1.41
C ALA A 277 3.57 7.92 0.85
N ILE A 278 4.68 8.04 1.56
CA ILE A 278 5.84 8.86 1.16
C ILE A 278 6.79 8.05 0.27
N ALA A 279 6.88 6.74 0.46
CA ALA A 279 7.76 5.89 -0.33
C ALA A 279 7.45 6.07 -1.83
N ALA A 280 8.44 6.53 -2.58
CA ALA A 280 8.28 6.73 -4.02
C ALA A 280 7.95 5.41 -4.72
N SER A 281 7.04 5.47 -5.66
CA SER A 281 6.60 4.34 -6.49
C SER A 281 7.73 3.59 -7.24
N GLY A 282 8.95 4.11 -7.21
CA GLY A 282 10.14 3.49 -7.81
C GLY A 282 10.99 2.63 -6.87
N SER A 283 10.70 2.57 -5.58
CA SER A 283 11.49 1.81 -4.60
C SER A 283 10.95 0.41 -4.30
N VAL A 284 10.13 -0.12 -5.18
CA VAL A 284 9.50 -1.44 -4.98
C VAL A 284 10.54 -2.52 -5.17
N GLY A 285 11.11 -2.98 -4.07
CA GLY A 285 11.96 -4.15 -4.05
C GLY A 285 11.17 -5.47 -4.03
N PRO A 286 11.85 -6.62 -4.03
CA PRO A 286 11.25 -7.96 -3.96
C PRO A 286 10.44 -8.22 -2.68
N THR A 287 10.29 -7.24 -1.85
CA THR A 287 9.70 -7.27 -0.50
C THR A 287 8.20 -7.03 -0.46
N VAL A 288 7.54 -6.80 -1.60
CA VAL A 288 6.09 -6.50 -1.62
C VAL A 288 5.27 -7.59 -0.95
N LEU A 289 5.49 -8.84 -1.34
CA LEU A 289 4.78 -9.97 -0.72
C LEU A 289 5.16 -10.17 0.75
N GLU A 290 6.38 -9.84 1.13
CA GLU A 290 6.83 -9.86 2.52
C GLU A 290 6.08 -8.83 3.37
N VAL A 291 5.90 -7.61 2.85
CA VAL A 291 5.08 -6.56 3.50
C VAL A 291 3.66 -7.06 3.74
N PHE A 292 3.00 -7.56 2.71
CA PHE A 292 1.64 -8.09 2.83
C PHE A 292 1.57 -9.30 3.74
N ASN A 293 2.54 -10.20 3.67
CA ASN A 293 2.59 -11.37 4.55
C ASN A 293 2.72 -10.96 6.03
N THR A 294 3.58 -10.01 6.35
CA THR A 294 3.74 -9.48 7.71
C THR A 294 2.46 -8.81 8.20
N LEU A 295 1.84 -7.97 7.39
CA LEU A 295 0.59 -7.30 7.75
C LEU A 295 -0.56 -8.30 7.96
N LEU A 296 -0.70 -9.29 7.09
CA LEU A 296 -1.72 -10.34 7.24
C LEU A 296 -1.47 -11.22 8.46
N LYS A 297 -0.22 -11.51 8.78
CA LYS A 297 0.15 -12.23 10.01
C LYS A 297 -0.25 -11.44 11.26
N GLN A 298 0.02 -10.13 11.29
CA GLN A 298 -0.39 -9.27 12.41
C GLN A 298 -1.92 -9.17 12.52
N LEU A 299 -2.61 -9.10 11.39
CA LEU A 299 -4.07 -9.12 11.36
C LEU A 299 -4.63 -10.41 11.97
N ARG A 300 -4.09 -11.56 11.59
CA ARG A 300 -4.48 -12.86 12.14
C ARG A 300 -4.20 -12.96 13.63
N LEU A 301 -3.00 -12.55 14.07
CA LEU A 301 -2.64 -12.55 15.49
C LEU A 301 -3.58 -11.66 16.30
N SER A 302 -3.93 -10.48 15.81
CA SER A 302 -4.87 -9.59 16.49
C SER A 302 -6.26 -10.19 16.62
N VAL A 303 -6.76 -10.84 15.58
CA VAL A 303 -8.05 -11.58 15.64
C VAL A 303 -7.99 -12.72 16.64
N ASP A 304 -6.92 -13.50 16.65
CA ASP A 304 -6.73 -14.60 17.58
C ASP A 304 -6.66 -14.09 19.05
N TYR A 305 -5.98 -12.97 19.29
CA TYR A 305 -5.94 -12.35 20.62
C TYR A 305 -7.30 -11.83 21.07
N GLU A 306 -8.07 -11.22 20.16
CA GLU A 306 -9.44 -10.79 20.48
C GLU A 306 -10.34 -11.97 20.86
N LEU A 307 -10.22 -13.10 20.14
CA LEU A 307 -11.04 -14.29 20.38
C LEU A 307 -10.63 -15.07 21.65
N THR A 308 -9.34 -15.18 21.89
CA THR A 308 -8.81 -15.98 23.02
C THR A 308 -8.66 -15.17 24.30
N GLY A 309 -8.62 -13.85 24.23
CA GLY A 309 -8.40 -12.97 25.37
C GLY A 309 -6.98 -13.03 25.94
N SER A 310 -6.03 -13.68 25.26
CA SER A 310 -4.64 -13.80 25.72
C SER A 310 -3.63 -13.82 24.58
N TYR A 311 -2.42 -13.26 24.86
CA TYR A 311 -1.33 -13.24 23.87
C TYR A 311 -0.64 -14.61 23.67
N ASP A 312 -0.73 -15.54 24.59
CA ASP A 312 0.05 -16.78 24.61
C ASP A 312 -0.76 -18.06 24.83
N GLY A 313 -2.09 -18.02 24.86
CA GLY A 313 -2.89 -19.24 25.17
C GLY A 313 -2.58 -19.87 26.53
N SER A 314 -1.65 -19.34 27.31
CA SER A 314 -1.31 -19.78 28.66
C SER A 314 -2.04 -18.91 29.67
N THR A 315 -2.76 -19.56 30.57
CA THR A 315 -3.53 -18.97 31.69
C THR A 315 -2.63 -18.40 32.80
N ASN A 316 -1.52 -17.73 32.49
CA ASN A 316 -0.70 -17.11 33.52
C ASN A 316 -1.30 -15.78 33.95
N ILE A 317 -1.77 -15.79 35.19
CA ILE A 317 -2.28 -14.68 35.97
C ILE A 317 -1.21 -13.57 36.04
N GLY A 318 -1.37 -12.51 35.25
CA GLY A 318 -0.45 -11.37 35.21
C GLY A 318 -0.27 -10.79 33.81
N THR A 319 -0.84 -11.37 32.76
CA THR A 319 -0.86 -10.85 31.40
C THR A 319 -1.80 -9.65 31.28
N LYS A 320 -1.36 -8.64 30.54
CA LYS A 320 -2.14 -7.45 30.18
C LYS A 320 -3.53 -7.89 29.68
N ILE A 321 -4.58 -7.33 30.26
CA ILE A 321 -5.96 -7.57 29.82
C ILE A 321 -6.07 -7.07 28.39
N ILE A 322 -6.41 -7.96 27.46
CA ILE A 322 -6.65 -7.61 26.06
C ILE A 322 -7.99 -6.87 25.98
N LYS A 323 -7.94 -5.66 25.45
CA LYS A 323 -9.12 -4.88 25.19
C LYS A 323 -9.57 -5.11 23.75
N ALA A 324 -10.68 -5.78 23.56
CA ALA A 324 -11.21 -6.12 22.24
C ALA A 324 -11.36 -4.91 21.31
N HIS A 325 -11.75 -3.78 21.85
CA HIS A 325 -11.91 -2.54 21.09
C HIS A 325 -10.55 -2.01 20.57
N GLU A 326 -9.47 -2.11 21.35
CA GLU A 326 -8.12 -1.71 20.92
C GLU A 326 -7.58 -2.66 19.83
N GLU A 327 -7.84 -3.96 19.94
CA GLU A 327 -7.51 -4.94 18.90
C GLU A 327 -8.27 -4.66 17.60
N ARG A 328 -9.53 -4.29 17.63
CA ARG A 328 -10.30 -3.90 16.45
C ARG A 328 -9.75 -2.65 15.79
N GLN A 329 -9.34 -1.65 16.56
CA GLN A 329 -8.67 -0.46 16.01
C GLN A 329 -7.35 -0.80 15.31
N LEU A 330 -6.58 -1.73 15.88
CA LEU A 330 -5.38 -2.26 15.24
C LEU A 330 -5.72 -2.98 13.93
N GLN A 331 -6.74 -3.83 13.91
CA GLN A 331 -7.18 -4.52 12.70
C GLN A 331 -7.56 -3.54 11.58
N GLU A 332 -8.30 -2.49 11.91
CA GLU A 332 -8.66 -1.43 10.96
C GLU A 332 -7.43 -0.68 10.44
N ALA A 333 -6.46 -0.37 11.30
CA ALA A 333 -5.21 0.27 10.92
C ALA A 333 -4.39 -0.61 9.98
N VAL A 334 -4.31 -1.92 10.24
CA VAL A 334 -3.63 -2.89 9.37
C VAL A 334 -4.31 -2.96 8.00
N ILE A 335 -5.62 -3.03 7.96
CA ILE A 335 -6.39 -3.08 6.70
C ILE A 335 -6.16 -1.82 5.86
N ARG A 336 -6.19 -0.62 6.47
CA ARG A 336 -5.88 0.64 5.78
C ARG A 336 -4.45 0.67 5.24
N THR A 337 -3.50 0.14 6.00
CA THR A 337 -2.10 0.06 5.59
C THR A 337 -1.92 -0.88 4.40
N ILE A 338 -2.60 -2.02 4.39
CA ILE A 338 -2.63 -2.94 3.23
C ILE A 338 -3.12 -2.21 1.98
N GLY A 339 -4.22 -1.46 2.09
CA GLY A 339 -4.75 -0.66 0.98
C GLY A 339 -3.78 0.41 0.49
N SER A 340 -3.12 1.12 1.39
CA SER A 340 -2.14 2.15 1.04
C SER A 340 -0.93 1.58 0.30
N PHE A 341 -0.39 0.45 0.75
CA PHE A 341 0.70 -0.24 0.03
C PHE A 341 0.25 -0.72 -1.34
N ALA A 342 -0.94 -1.31 -1.44
CA ALA A 342 -1.48 -1.79 -2.71
C ALA A 342 -1.64 -0.67 -3.74
N ASN A 343 -2.06 0.52 -3.31
CA ASN A 343 -2.25 1.67 -4.19
C ASN A 343 -0.94 2.22 -4.78
N THR A 344 0.20 1.93 -4.18
CA THR A 344 1.52 2.30 -4.71
C THR A 344 2.03 1.33 -5.78
N LEU A 345 1.38 0.18 -5.94
CA LEU A 345 1.82 -0.89 -6.82
C LEU A 345 1.30 -0.73 -8.26
N PRO A 346 2.08 -1.15 -9.27
CA PRO A 346 1.58 -1.35 -10.62
C PRO A 346 0.44 -2.36 -10.65
N THR A 347 -0.44 -2.26 -11.65
CA THR A 347 -1.64 -3.10 -11.75
C THR A 347 -1.35 -4.60 -11.71
N TYR A 348 -0.29 -5.06 -12.38
CA TYR A 348 0.07 -6.47 -12.41
C TYR A 348 0.50 -7.00 -11.03
N GLN A 349 1.25 -6.22 -10.24
CA GLN A 349 1.64 -6.59 -8.87
C GLN A 349 0.43 -6.57 -7.93
N ARG A 350 -0.47 -5.61 -8.12
CA ARG A 350 -1.73 -5.55 -7.37
C ARG A 350 -2.56 -6.82 -7.58
N SER A 351 -2.65 -7.32 -8.81
CA SER A 351 -3.32 -8.58 -9.12
C SER A 351 -2.69 -9.78 -8.41
N GLU A 352 -1.36 -9.83 -8.32
CA GLU A 352 -0.64 -10.86 -7.55
C GLU A 352 -0.96 -10.79 -6.05
N VAL A 353 -1.01 -9.57 -5.48
CA VAL A 353 -1.40 -9.36 -4.08
C VAL A 353 -2.84 -9.81 -3.84
N MET A 354 -3.75 -9.51 -4.75
CA MET A 354 -5.15 -9.96 -4.66
C MET A 354 -5.24 -11.49 -4.63
N LEU A 355 -4.52 -12.17 -5.53
CA LEU A 355 -4.45 -13.64 -5.55
C LEU A 355 -3.81 -14.21 -4.29
N PHE A 356 -2.78 -13.56 -3.78
CA PHE A 356 -2.12 -13.96 -2.54
C PHE A 356 -3.06 -13.88 -1.33
N ILE A 357 -3.80 -12.79 -1.18
CA ILE A 357 -4.79 -12.64 -0.11
C ILE A 357 -5.94 -13.65 -0.27
N MET A 358 -6.45 -13.81 -1.50
CA MET A 358 -7.52 -14.77 -1.80
C MET A 358 -7.10 -16.20 -1.43
N GLY A 359 -5.88 -16.59 -1.72
CA GLY A 359 -5.33 -17.91 -1.38
C GLY A 359 -5.23 -18.19 0.12
N LYS A 360 -5.30 -17.16 0.96
CA LYS A 360 -5.30 -17.31 2.43
C LYS A 360 -6.68 -17.57 3.02
N ILE A 361 -7.76 -17.31 2.30
CA ILE A 361 -9.14 -17.40 2.81
C ILE A 361 -9.60 -18.86 2.97
N PRO A 362 -9.46 -19.75 1.98
CA PRO A 362 -9.97 -21.11 2.04
C PRO A 362 -9.07 -22.09 2.81
N VAL A 363 -8.13 -21.61 3.63
CA VAL A 363 -7.22 -22.48 4.38
C VAL A 363 -7.97 -23.14 5.55
N PRO A 364 -7.85 -24.47 5.75
CA PRO A 364 -8.45 -25.15 6.89
C PRO A 364 -8.07 -24.51 8.23
N GLY A 365 -9.04 -24.31 9.12
CA GLY A 365 -8.84 -23.67 10.41
C GLY A 365 -8.93 -22.15 10.41
N VAL A 366 -9.25 -21.52 9.29
CA VAL A 366 -9.53 -20.08 9.21
C VAL A 366 -10.93 -19.81 9.79
N THR A 367 -11.00 -18.98 10.83
CA THR A 367 -12.26 -18.60 11.46
C THR A 367 -13.06 -17.62 10.60
N ARG A 368 -14.37 -17.51 10.85
CA ARG A 368 -15.24 -16.50 10.23
C ARG A 368 -14.66 -15.08 10.32
N MET A 369 -14.15 -14.69 11.49
CA MET A 369 -13.57 -13.37 11.70
C MET A 369 -12.35 -13.11 10.81
N ILE A 370 -11.49 -14.09 10.66
CA ILE A 370 -10.31 -13.99 9.78
C ILE A 370 -10.73 -13.88 8.33
N GLN A 371 -11.72 -14.66 7.89
CA GLN A 371 -12.28 -14.55 6.54
C GLN A 371 -12.82 -13.14 6.26
N ILE A 372 -13.58 -12.58 7.18
CA ILE A 372 -14.10 -11.21 7.07
C ILE A 372 -12.97 -10.19 6.98
N MET A 373 -11.94 -10.29 7.80
CA MET A 373 -10.81 -9.36 7.79
C MET A 373 -9.97 -9.48 6.50
N LEU A 374 -9.80 -10.68 5.98
CA LEU A 374 -9.13 -10.89 4.70
C LEU A 374 -9.95 -10.32 3.53
N LEU A 375 -11.27 -10.49 3.53
CA LEU A 375 -12.16 -9.90 2.54
C LEU A 375 -12.17 -8.36 2.63
N LYS A 376 -12.18 -7.78 3.82
CA LYS A 376 -12.03 -6.32 4.02
C LYS A 376 -10.68 -5.82 3.49
N SER A 377 -9.62 -6.59 3.66
CA SER A 377 -8.32 -6.29 3.08
C SER A 377 -8.37 -6.30 1.55
N LEU A 378 -9.05 -7.26 0.94
CA LEU A 378 -9.27 -7.31 -0.50
C LEU A 378 -10.07 -6.09 -1.01
N VAL A 379 -11.09 -5.65 -0.29
CA VAL A 379 -11.83 -4.42 -0.63
C VAL A 379 -10.88 -3.22 -0.74
N GLN A 380 -9.92 -3.10 0.17
CA GLN A 380 -8.94 -2.02 0.13
C GLN A 380 -7.94 -2.14 -1.03
N VAL A 381 -7.56 -3.37 -1.39
CA VAL A 381 -6.61 -3.64 -2.48
C VAL A 381 -7.26 -3.47 -3.85
N THR A 382 -8.55 -3.74 -3.98
CA THR A 382 -9.30 -3.70 -5.25
C THR A 382 -9.69 -2.29 -5.71
N GLY A 383 -9.11 -1.24 -5.17
CA GLY A 383 -9.40 0.14 -5.55
C GLY A 383 -9.40 0.37 -7.07
N PHE A 384 -9.85 1.54 -7.47
CA PHE A 384 -10.09 1.96 -8.85
C PHE A 384 -9.09 1.40 -9.87
N GLN A 385 -9.60 0.69 -10.88
CA GLN A 385 -8.80 0.11 -11.97
C GLN A 385 -9.35 0.56 -13.33
N THR A 386 -8.44 0.97 -14.20
CA THR A 386 -8.78 1.38 -15.58
C THR A 386 -8.54 0.28 -16.62
N THR A 387 -8.17 -0.91 -16.19
CA THR A 387 -7.83 -2.05 -17.05
C THR A 387 -9.06 -2.82 -17.53
N ASN A 388 -8.88 -3.62 -18.59
CA ASN A 388 -9.96 -4.51 -19.06
C ASN A 388 -10.31 -5.59 -18.03
N MET A 389 -11.52 -6.16 -18.13
CA MET A 389 -12.03 -7.12 -17.16
C MET A 389 -11.25 -8.45 -17.12
N LEU A 390 -10.69 -8.91 -18.22
CA LEU A 390 -9.88 -10.13 -18.22
C LEU A 390 -8.62 -9.99 -17.35
N THR A 391 -8.06 -8.80 -17.30
CA THR A 391 -6.91 -8.48 -16.44
C THR A 391 -7.33 -8.21 -15.01
N ALA A 392 -8.42 -7.47 -14.81
CA ALA A 392 -8.91 -7.09 -13.48
C ALA A 392 -9.50 -8.29 -12.69
N LEU A 393 -10.16 -9.20 -13.38
CA LEU A 393 -10.83 -10.38 -12.81
C LEU A 393 -10.40 -11.67 -13.53
N PRO A 394 -9.16 -12.14 -13.33
CA PRO A 394 -8.76 -13.43 -13.89
C PRO A 394 -9.59 -14.56 -13.27
N SER A 395 -9.81 -15.63 -14.02
CA SER A 395 -10.61 -16.78 -13.57
C SER A 395 -10.16 -17.36 -12.23
N SER A 396 -8.86 -17.39 -12.02
CA SER A 396 -8.24 -17.83 -10.75
C SER A 396 -8.61 -17.00 -9.52
N PHE A 397 -9.04 -15.76 -9.72
CA PHE A 397 -9.56 -14.89 -8.67
C PHE A 397 -11.09 -14.88 -8.62
N LEU A 398 -11.74 -14.84 -9.78
CA LEU A 398 -13.19 -14.71 -9.88
C LEU A 398 -13.92 -15.95 -9.35
N GLU A 399 -13.48 -17.15 -9.69
CA GLU A 399 -14.15 -18.41 -9.28
C GLU A 399 -14.16 -18.60 -7.77
N PRO A 400 -13.04 -18.49 -7.04
CA PRO A 400 -13.06 -18.53 -5.58
C PRO A 400 -13.90 -17.41 -4.96
N LEU A 401 -13.84 -16.21 -5.52
CA LEU A 401 -14.62 -15.07 -5.03
C LEU A 401 -16.13 -15.34 -5.15
N LEU A 402 -16.57 -15.82 -6.28
CA LEU A 402 -17.99 -16.15 -6.51
C LEU A 402 -18.46 -17.29 -5.59
N SER A 403 -17.61 -18.24 -5.24
CA SER A 403 -18.00 -19.31 -4.30
C SER A 403 -18.34 -18.73 -2.90
N PHE A 404 -17.66 -17.69 -2.45
CA PHE A 404 -17.99 -16.99 -1.20
C PHE A 404 -19.25 -16.12 -1.29
N SER A 405 -19.70 -15.75 -2.50
CA SER A 405 -20.91 -14.96 -2.68
C SER A 405 -22.19 -15.73 -2.33
N LEU A 406 -22.10 -17.04 -2.19
CA LEU A 406 -23.22 -17.95 -1.89
C LEU A 406 -23.18 -18.51 -0.47
N THR A 407 -22.31 -18.01 0.40
CA THR A 407 -22.27 -18.42 1.80
C THR A 407 -23.52 -17.94 2.55
N GLU A 408 -23.91 -18.65 3.58
CA GLU A 408 -25.06 -18.27 4.43
C GLU A 408 -24.79 -16.96 5.23
N ASP A 409 -23.52 -16.60 5.43
CA ASP A 409 -23.10 -15.41 6.16
C ASP A 409 -23.37 -14.15 5.37
N PRO A 410 -24.30 -13.28 5.82
CA PRO A 410 -24.67 -12.08 5.08
C PRO A 410 -23.53 -11.05 5.00
N GLU A 411 -22.68 -10.95 6.01
CA GLU A 411 -21.54 -10.02 6.00
C GLU A 411 -20.49 -10.43 4.96
N ILE A 412 -20.20 -11.71 4.87
CA ILE A 412 -19.28 -12.25 3.85
C ILE A 412 -19.83 -12.03 2.44
N ARG A 413 -21.12 -12.31 2.20
CA ARG A 413 -21.77 -12.07 0.91
C ARG A 413 -21.70 -10.60 0.50
N LEU A 414 -21.94 -9.69 1.44
CA LEU A 414 -21.87 -8.24 1.19
C LEU A 414 -20.46 -7.79 0.80
N LEU A 415 -19.44 -8.27 1.51
CA LEU A 415 -18.04 -7.96 1.20
C LEU A 415 -17.63 -8.47 -0.18
N VAL A 416 -18.06 -9.67 -0.56
CA VAL A 416 -17.79 -10.22 -1.90
C VAL A 416 -18.42 -9.35 -2.99
N LEU A 417 -19.66 -8.92 -2.80
CA LEU A 417 -20.34 -8.01 -3.73
C LEU A 417 -19.62 -6.66 -3.83
N GLU A 418 -19.14 -6.12 -2.73
CA GLU A 418 -18.35 -4.88 -2.72
C GLU A 418 -17.03 -5.01 -3.47
N ILE A 419 -16.35 -6.15 -3.35
CA ILE A 419 -15.13 -6.45 -4.12
C ILE A 419 -15.44 -6.46 -5.62
N LEU A 420 -16.51 -7.14 -6.03
CA LEU A 420 -16.95 -7.16 -7.43
C LEU A 420 -17.26 -5.77 -7.95
N LEU A 421 -17.97 -4.94 -7.18
CA LEU A 421 -18.28 -3.56 -7.56
C LEU A 421 -17.01 -2.75 -7.77
N SER A 422 -16.04 -2.84 -6.87
CA SER A 422 -14.77 -2.11 -6.96
C SER A 422 -13.96 -2.50 -8.20
N LEU A 423 -14.00 -3.75 -8.61
CA LEU A 423 -13.26 -4.26 -9.78
C LEU A 423 -13.97 -3.94 -11.10
N ILE A 424 -15.28 -3.92 -11.12
CA ILE A 424 -16.07 -3.65 -12.33
C ILE A 424 -16.15 -2.14 -12.60
N ASP A 425 -16.20 -1.30 -11.57
CA ASP A 425 -16.29 0.16 -11.70
C ASP A 425 -14.97 0.77 -12.17
N ARG A 426 -14.92 1.18 -13.43
CA ARG A 426 -13.74 1.81 -14.07
C ARG A 426 -13.87 3.32 -14.26
N HIS A 427 -15.08 3.88 -14.12
CA HIS A 427 -15.40 5.27 -14.43
C HIS A 427 -16.05 6.01 -13.27
N GLU A 428 -15.91 5.50 -12.05
CA GLU A 428 -16.52 6.10 -10.85
C GLU A 428 -18.06 6.23 -10.94
N ASN A 429 -18.70 5.23 -11.54
CA ASN A 429 -20.16 5.16 -11.61
C ASN A 429 -20.81 4.62 -10.34
N ARG A 430 -20.07 3.85 -9.53
CA ARG A 430 -20.59 3.20 -8.30
C ARG A 430 -21.31 4.16 -7.35
N PRO A 431 -20.78 5.36 -7.01
CA PRO A 431 -21.47 6.28 -6.11
C PRO A 431 -22.85 6.72 -6.61
N LYS A 432 -23.06 6.69 -7.92
CA LYS A 432 -24.34 7.08 -8.56
C LYS A 432 -25.42 6.01 -8.39
N PHE A 433 -25.04 4.78 -8.06
CA PHE A 433 -25.93 3.65 -7.75
C PHE A 433 -26.00 3.33 -6.25
N SER A 434 -25.49 4.18 -5.38
CA SER A 434 -25.43 3.94 -3.93
C SER A 434 -26.80 3.79 -3.27
N LYS A 435 -27.82 4.37 -3.85
CA LYS A 435 -29.21 4.29 -3.39
C LYS A 435 -30.09 3.61 -4.44
N ILE A 436 -30.79 2.56 -4.02
CA ILE A 436 -31.80 1.93 -4.86
C ILE A 436 -33.07 2.79 -4.90
N SER A 437 -33.44 3.25 -6.08
CA SER A 437 -34.60 4.11 -6.30
C SER A 437 -35.11 4.03 -7.72
N ILE A 438 -36.37 4.45 -7.94
CA ILE A 438 -36.91 4.65 -9.27
C ILE A 438 -36.47 6.03 -9.77
N VAL A 439 -35.47 6.03 -10.63
CA VAL A 439 -34.92 7.26 -11.21
C VAL A 439 -35.83 7.74 -12.34
N SER A 440 -36.38 8.96 -12.21
CA SER A 440 -37.26 9.53 -13.22
C SER A 440 -36.55 9.95 -14.51
N ASP A 441 -35.35 10.45 -14.38
CA ASP A 441 -34.47 10.84 -15.49
C ASP A 441 -33.03 10.41 -15.22
N ILE A 442 -32.53 9.47 -16.03
CA ILE A 442 -31.20 8.92 -15.91
C ILE A 442 -30.10 9.96 -16.15
N SER A 443 -30.40 11.04 -16.88
CA SER A 443 -29.43 12.09 -17.17
C SER A 443 -28.91 12.79 -15.89
N VAL A 444 -29.71 12.80 -14.84
CA VAL A 444 -29.34 13.33 -13.50
C VAL A 444 -28.17 12.57 -12.90
N LEU A 445 -28.05 11.29 -13.18
CA LEU A 445 -26.96 10.45 -12.66
C LEU A 445 -25.60 10.73 -13.33
N LYS A 446 -25.60 11.37 -14.49
CA LYS A 446 -24.36 11.67 -15.27
C LYS A 446 -23.46 10.45 -15.42
N LEU A 447 -24.06 9.32 -15.83
CA LEU A 447 -23.34 8.06 -16.00
C LEU A 447 -22.32 8.16 -17.12
N LYS A 448 -21.14 7.60 -16.90
CA LYS A 448 -20.10 7.44 -17.93
C LYS A 448 -20.24 6.06 -18.54
N VAL A 449 -20.75 5.99 -19.76
CA VAL A 449 -20.96 4.73 -20.50
C VAL A 449 -19.93 4.63 -21.60
N ASP A 450 -19.09 3.60 -21.57
CA ASP A 450 -18.15 3.30 -22.63
C ASP A 450 -18.58 2.10 -23.46
N LYS A 451 -18.15 2.12 -24.72
CA LYS A 451 -18.29 0.93 -25.56
C LYS A 451 -17.44 -0.21 -25.00
N CYS A 452 -18.08 -1.36 -24.84
CA CYS A 452 -17.41 -2.57 -24.40
C CYS A 452 -16.25 -2.95 -25.34
N SER A 453 -15.05 -3.10 -24.80
CA SER A 453 -13.89 -3.54 -25.57
C SER A 453 -14.04 -5.00 -26.03
N ARG A 454 -13.24 -5.39 -27.01
CA ARG A 454 -13.22 -6.80 -27.46
C ARG A 454 -12.88 -7.75 -26.31
N GLN A 455 -11.97 -7.33 -25.42
CA GLN A 455 -11.55 -8.14 -24.27
C GLN A 455 -12.66 -8.23 -23.20
N ASP A 456 -13.40 -7.15 -22.99
CA ASP A 456 -14.55 -7.15 -22.09
C ASP A 456 -15.70 -8.00 -22.63
N ASN A 457 -15.91 -8.01 -23.94
CA ASN A 457 -16.85 -8.91 -24.58
C ASN A 457 -16.46 -10.38 -24.40
N LEU A 458 -15.19 -10.72 -24.53
CA LEU A 458 -14.68 -12.06 -24.27
C LEU A 458 -14.85 -12.46 -22.81
N PHE A 459 -14.59 -11.52 -21.87
CA PHE A 459 -14.84 -11.73 -20.46
C PHE A 459 -16.31 -12.06 -20.19
N MET A 460 -17.24 -11.29 -20.73
CA MET A 460 -18.68 -11.51 -20.53
C MET A 460 -19.17 -12.78 -21.19
N LYS A 461 -18.63 -13.16 -22.36
CA LYS A 461 -18.92 -14.46 -22.98
C LYS A 461 -18.48 -15.63 -22.12
N LYS A 462 -17.32 -15.52 -21.48
CA LYS A 462 -16.77 -16.57 -20.63
C LYS A 462 -17.42 -16.65 -19.25
N HIS A 463 -17.65 -15.52 -18.61
CA HIS A 463 -18.02 -15.43 -17.19
C HIS A 463 -19.41 -14.83 -16.93
N GLY A 464 -20.05 -14.26 -17.94
CA GLY A 464 -21.34 -13.56 -17.77
C GLY A 464 -22.41 -14.43 -17.14
N GLN A 465 -22.57 -15.67 -17.63
CA GLN A 465 -23.58 -16.60 -17.11
C GLN A 465 -23.32 -16.96 -15.64
N GLN A 466 -22.07 -17.08 -15.26
CA GLN A 466 -21.66 -17.30 -13.87
C GLN A 466 -22.03 -16.12 -12.96
N LEU A 467 -21.77 -14.89 -13.40
CA LEU A 467 -22.15 -13.68 -12.68
C LEU A 467 -23.67 -13.56 -12.53
N TYR A 468 -24.43 -13.82 -13.58
CA TYR A 468 -25.91 -13.78 -13.53
C TYR A 468 -26.46 -14.83 -12.58
N ARG A 469 -25.92 -16.03 -12.59
CA ARG A 469 -26.29 -17.10 -11.67
C ARG A 469 -26.06 -16.67 -10.21
N HIS A 470 -24.92 -16.08 -9.91
CA HIS A 470 -24.60 -15.65 -8.53
C HIS A 470 -25.47 -14.47 -8.08
N ILE A 471 -25.81 -13.54 -8.96
CA ILE A 471 -26.79 -12.48 -8.67
C ILE A 471 -28.15 -13.09 -8.34
N TYR A 472 -28.62 -14.03 -9.17
CA TYR A 472 -29.89 -14.71 -8.96
C TYR A 472 -29.95 -15.47 -7.64
N LEU A 473 -28.91 -16.26 -7.33
CA LEU A 473 -28.83 -17.03 -6.10
C LEU A 473 -28.68 -16.14 -4.84
N ASN A 474 -28.00 -15.00 -4.93
CA ASN A 474 -27.98 -14.03 -3.83
C ASN A 474 -29.39 -13.47 -3.52
N CYS A 475 -30.25 -13.34 -4.50
CA CYS A 475 -31.64 -12.90 -4.28
C CYS A 475 -32.51 -13.97 -3.59
N LYS A 476 -32.08 -15.23 -3.56
CA LYS A 476 -32.77 -16.32 -2.84
C LYS A 476 -32.44 -16.38 -1.34
N GLU A 477 -31.42 -15.66 -0.90
CA GLU A 477 -30.94 -15.72 0.49
C GLU A 477 -31.84 -14.94 1.44
N GLU A 478 -32.40 -15.63 2.43
CA GLU A 478 -33.30 -15.05 3.43
C GLU A 478 -32.63 -14.00 4.33
N SER A 479 -31.32 -14.17 4.55
CA SER A 479 -30.52 -13.28 5.39
C SER A 479 -30.15 -11.94 4.73
N SER A 480 -30.56 -11.74 3.46
CA SER A 480 -30.28 -10.49 2.75
C SER A 480 -31.09 -9.31 3.33
N ALA A 481 -30.39 -8.24 3.65
CA ALA A 481 -30.95 -6.97 4.13
C ALA A 481 -30.91 -5.90 3.03
N LYS A 482 -31.36 -4.71 3.36
CA LYS A 482 -31.37 -3.55 2.45
C LYS A 482 -30.03 -3.35 1.73
N GLU A 483 -28.92 -3.43 2.45
CA GLU A 483 -27.56 -3.22 1.92
C GLU A 483 -27.22 -4.22 0.81
N HIS A 484 -27.68 -5.45 0.91
CA HIS A 484 -27.48 -6.47 -0.13
C HIS A 484 -28.21 -6.12 -1.42
N TYR A 485 -29.44 -5.67 -1.32
CA TYR A 485 -30.23 -5.26 -2.49
C TYR A 485 -29.70 -4.00 -3.13
N GLU A 486 -29.25 -3.03 -2.33
CA GLU A 486 -28.56 -1.84 -2.82
C GLU A 486 -27.27 -2.19 -3.59
N THR A 487 -26.50 -3.13 -3.06
CA THR A 487 -25.27 -3.58 -3.68
C THR A 487 -25.54 -4.40 -4.95
N LEU A 488 -26.55 -5.25 -4.95
CA LEU A 488 -27.01 -5.97 -6.16
C LEU A 488 -27.52 -5.03 -7.24
N PHE A 489 -28.27 -3.99 -6.86
CA PHE A 489 -28.69 -2.94 -7.79
C PHE A 489 -27.50 -2.23 -8.43
N ALA A 490 -26.52 -1.84 -7.60
CA ALA A 490 -25.28 -1.23 -8.09
C ALA A 490 -24.50 -2.18 -9.02
N LEU A 491 -24.45 -3.46 -8.71
CA LEU A 491 -23.79 -4.47 -9.57
C LEU A 491 -24.48 -4.58 -10.92
N LEU A 492 -25.78 -4.70 -10.94
CA LEU A 492 -26.58 -4.72 -12.18
C LEU A 492 -26.38 -3.43 -13.00
N GLY A 493 -26.40 -2.28 -12.33
CA GLY A 493 -26.15 -1.00 -12.97
C GLY A 493 -24.75 -0.87 -13.55
N LEU A 494 -23.72 -1.28 -12.82
CA LEU A 494 -22.34 -1.27 -13.30
C LEU A 494 -22.11 -2.22 -14.48
N LEU A 495 -22.67 -3.43 -14.45
CA LEU A 495 -22.60 -4.35 -15.59
C LEU A 495 -23.22 -3.71 -16.84
N SER A 496 -24.30 -2.94 -16.67
CA SER A 496 -25.01 -2.27 -17.77
C SER A 496 -24.25 -1.07 -18.36
N VAL A 497 -23.42 -0.37 -17.58
CA VAL A 497 -22.73 0.84 -18.04
C VAL A 497 -21.24 0.61 -18.33
N GLU A 498 -20.60 -0.28 -17.61
CA GLU A 498 -19.16 -0.57 -17.77
C GLU A 498 -18.89 -1.66 -18.82
N LEU A 499 -19.83 -2.57 -19.02
CA LEU A 499 -19.74 -3.73 -19.92
C LEU A 499 -20.90 -3.73 -20.94
N ALA A 500 -21.31 -2.55 -21.35
CA ALA A 500 -22.47 -2.33 -22.21
C ALA A 500 -22.27 -2.91 -23.62
N ASN A 501 -23.00 -3.97 -23.94
CA ASN A 501 -23.23 -4.46 -25.28
C ASN A 501 -24.67 -5.00 -25.35
N GLU A 502 -25.14 -5.27 -26.56
CA GLU A 502 -26.51 -5.72 -26.79
C GLU A 502 -26.82 -7.04 -26.08
N GLU A 503 -25.91 -8.01 -26.15
CA GLU A 503 -26.11 -9.33 -25.52
C GLU A 503 -26.19 -9.22 -24.00
N VAL A 504 -25.34 -8.42 -23.38
CA VAL A 504 -25.34 -8.19 -21.94
C VAL A 504 -26.63 -7.51 -21.48
N VAL A 505 -27.09 -6.50 -22.19
CA VAL A 505 -28.34 -5.80 -21.90
C VAL A 505 -29.53 -6.75 -21.95
N VAL A 506 -29.62 -7.56 -22.99
CA VAL A 506 -30.69 -8.55 -23.14
C VAL A 506 -30.65 -9.60 -22.03
N ASP A 507 -29.45 -10.12 -21.72
CA ASP A 507 -29.27 -11.09 -20.64
C ASP A 507 -29.64 -10.52 -19.26
N LEU A 508 -29.30 -9.27 -18.98
CA LEU A 508 -29.65 -8.59 -17.72
C LEU A 508 -31.14 -8.29 -17.60
N ILE A 509 -31.80 -7.95 -18.69
CA ILE A 509 -33.27 -7.81 -18.72
C ILE A 509 -33.93 -9.17 -18.44
N ARG A 510 -33.44 -10.23 -19.07
CA ARG A 510 -33.89 -11.60 -18.83
C ARG A 510 -33.71 -12.00 -17.36
N LEU A 511 -32.58 -11.65 -16.76
CA LEU A 511 -32.31 -11.89 -15.34
C LEU A 511 -33.28 -11.13 -14.44
N ALA A 512 -33.55 -9.85 -14.73
CA ALA A 512 -34.52 -9.05 -13.97
C ALA A 512 -35.94 -9.63 -14.01
N LEU A 513 -36.36 -10.13 -15.16
CA LEU A 513 -37.65 -10.84 -15.30
C LEU A 513 -37.66 -12.15 -14.50
N ALA A 514 -36.56 -12.89 -14.49
CA ALA A 514 -36.41 -14.09 -13.69
C ALA A 514 -36.45 -13.79 -12.18
N LEU A 515 -35.90 -12.64 -11.73
CA LEU A 515 -36.02 -12.18 -10.35
C LEU A 515 -37.48 -11.88 -9.96
N GLN A 516 -38.23 -11.29 -10.87
CA GLN A 516 -39.68 -11.12 -10.66
C GLN A 516 -40.38 -12.48 -10.50
N ASP A 517 -40.09 -13.47 -11.35
CA ASP A 517 -40.65 -14.81 -11.27
C ASP A 517 -40.24 -15.53 -9.96
N LEU A 518 -38.99 -15.32 -9.51
CA LEU A 518 -38.52 -15.80 -8.21
C LEU A 518 -39.35 -15.24 -7.05
N ALA A 519 -39.61 -13.95 -7.09
CA ALA A 519 -40.41 -13.27 -6.07
C ALA A 519 -41.89 -13.70 -6.08
N LEU A 520 -42.40 -14.18 -7.21
CA LEU A 520 -43.76 -14.73 -7.34
C LEU A 520 -43.85 -16.20 -6.93
N SER A 521 -42.74 -16.93 -6.92
CA SER A 521 -42.74 -18.36 -6.60
C SER A 521 -43.19 -18.62 -5.19
N THR A 522 -44.13 -19.55 -5.04
CA THR A 522 -44.61 -20.04 -3.72
C THR A 522 -43.83 -21.25 -3.23
N ASP A 523 -43.03 -21.87 -4.11
CA ASP A 523 -42.28 -23.09 -3.82
C ASP A 523 -41.01 -22.82 -2.96
N GLU A 524 -40.59 -21.57 -2.91
CA GLU A 524 -39.44 -21.17 -2.13
C GLU A 524 -39.88 -20.40 -0.88
N ALA A 525 -39.37 -20.81 0.28
CA ALA A 525 -39.72 -20.25 1.58
C ALA A 525 -39.14 -18.84 1.85
N LEU A 526 -39.13 -17.95 0.84
CA LEU A 526 -38.64 -16.58 1.04
C LEU A 526 -39.60 -15.78 1.91
N PRO A 527 -39.10 -15.08 2.94
CA PRO A 527 -39.89 -14.14 3.73
C PRO A 527 -40.53 -13.04 2.88
N THR A 528 -41.69 -12.56 3.30
CA THR A 528 -42.43 -11.51 2.57
C THR A 528 -41.58 -10.27 2.27
N TYR A 529 -40.76 -9.85 3.23
CA TYR A 529 -39.83 -8.74 3.02
C TYR A 529 -38.90 -8.97 1.84
N ASN A 530 -38.25 -10.15 1.78
CA ASN A 530 -37.30 -10.48 0.72
C ASN A 530 -38.00 -10.56 -0.64
N ARG A 531 -39.21 -11.12 -0.70
CA ARG A 531 -40.03 -11.14 -1.93
C ARG A 531 -40.37 -9.74 -2.41
N CYS A 532 -40.81 -8.85 -1.53
CA CYS A 532 -41.05 -7.44 -1.87
C CYS A 532 -39.77 -6.74 -2.30
N ALA A 533 -38.65 -6.99 -1.63
CA ALA A 533 -37.35 -6.41 -1.96
C ALA A 533 -36.85 -6.84 -3.33
N VAL A 534 -37.03 -8.12 -3.70
CA VAL A 534 -36.68 -8.63 -5.04
C VAL A 534 -37.54 -8.00 -6.12
N HIS A 535 -38.84 -7.85 -5.88
CA HIS A 535 -39.73 -7.11 -6.80
C HIS A 535 -39.27 -5.66 -6.98
N ALA A 536 -38.90 -4.98 -5.89
CA ALA A 536 -38.41 -3.62 -5.91
C ALA A 536 -37.08 -3.47 -6.64
N LEU A 537 -36.17 -4.44 -6.44
CA LEU A 537 -34.90 -4.51 -7.15
C LEU A 537 -35.11 -4.66 -8.67
N ALA A 538 -35.95 -5.58 -9.08
CA ALA A 538 -36.29 -5.79 -10.49
C ALA A 538 -36.92 -4.52 -11.10
N ALA A 539 -37.83 -3.88 -10.40
CA ALA A 539 -38.45 -2.63 -10.86
C ALA A 539 -37.44 -1.49 -11.01
N ALA A 540 -36.58 -1.28 -10.01
CA ALA A 540 -35.56 -0.24 -10.06
C ALA A 540 -34.57 -0.47 -11.21
N TYR A 541 -34.14 -1.72 -11.41
CA TYR A 541 -33.22 -2.08 -12.49
C TYR A 541 -33.87 -1.94 -13.88
N LEU A 542 -35.09 -2.46 -14.07
CA LEU A 542 -35.79 -2.31 -15.35
C LEU A 542 -36.05 -0.85 -15.69
N ASN A 543 -36.36 -0.02 -14.71
CA ASN A 543 -36.48 1.42 -14.91
C ASN A 543 -35.15 2.06 -15.35
N LEU A 544 -34.03 1.63 -14.77
CA LEU A 544 -32.71 2.10 -15.16
C LEU A 544 -32.36 1.67 -16.60
N ILE A 545 -32.51 0.38 -16.90
CA ILE A 545 -32.08 -0.18 -18.19
C ILE A 545 -32.95 0.27 -19.35
N CYS A 546 -34.26 0.49 -19.14
CA CYS A 546 -35.13 0.99 -20.19
C CYS A 546 -34.70 2.38 -20.67
N GLN A 547 -34.29 3.25 -19.76
CA GLN A 547 -33.77 4.57 -20.10
C GLN A 547 -32.39 4.50 -20.79
N LEU A 548 -31.52 3.54 -20.40
CA LEU A 548 -30.25 3.32 -21.07
C LEU A 548 -30.40 2.82 -22.50
N THR A 549 -31.41 1.98 -22.78
CA THR A 549 -31.68 1.48 -24.13
C THR A 549 -32.26 2.54 -25.05
N THR A 550 -32.85 3.59 -24.49
CA THR A 550 -33.53 4.66 -25.23
C THR A 550 -34.66 4.20 -26.16
N VAL A 551 -35.29 3.05 -25.87
CA VAL A 551 -36.42 2.51 -26.61
C VAL A 551 -37.73 3.05 -25.98
N PRO A 552 -38.46 3.98 -26.64
CA PRO A 552 -39.59 4.68 -26.02
C PRO A 552 -40.73 3.74 -25.58
N ALA A 553 -41.06 2.76 -26.38
CA ALA A 553 -42.10 1.80 -26.05
C ALA A 553 -41.75 0.90 -24.87
N PHE A 554 -40.46 0.56 -24.72
CA PHE A 554 -39.96 -0.15 -23.54
C PHE A 554 -40.04 0.72 -22.27
N CYS A 555 -39.59 1.95 -22.35
CA CYS A 555 -39.74 2.91 -21.26
C CYS A 555 -41.22 3.11 -20.87
N GLN A 556 -42.10 3.21 -21.83
CA GLN A 556 -43.53 3.39 -21.59
C GLN A 556 -44.10 2.21 -20.80
N HIS A 557 -43.84 0.97 -21.23
CA HIS A 557 -44.34 -0.21 -20.52
C HIS A 557 -43.80 -0.26 -19.05
N ILE A 558 -42.54 -0.01 -18.86
CA ILE A 558 -41.94 -0.01 -17.51
C ILE A 558 -42.57 1.07 -16.63
N HIS A 559 -42.76 2.30 -17.14
CA HIS A 559 -43.38 3.38 -16.42
C HIS A 559 -44.87 3.12 -16.10
N GLU A 560 -45.61 2.54 -17.01
CA GLU A 560 -47.00 2.13 -16.78
C GLU A 560 -47.11 1.19 -15.59
N VAL A 561 -46.29 0.12 -15.56
CA VAL A 561 -46.28 -0.87 -14.47
C VAL A 561 -45.87 -0.20 -13.13
N ILE A 562 -44.85 0.64 -13.15
CA ILE A 562 -44.40 1.36 -11.95
C ILE A 562 -45.48 2.27 -11.41
N GLU A 563 -46.21 2.99 -12.26
CA GLU A 563 -47.30 3.89 -11.84
C GLU A 563 -48.48 3.12 -11.22
N VAL A 564 -48.80 1.94 -11.79
CA VAL A 564 -49.84 1.07 -11.19
C VAL A 564 -49.36 0.56 -9.82
N ARG A 565 -48.09 0.12 -9.69
CA ARG A 565 -47.52 -0.29 -8.40
C ARG A 565 -47.55 0.85 -7.38
N ARG A 566 -47.22 2.08 -7.79
CA ARG A 566 -47.21 3.25 -6.91
C ARG A 566 -48.59 3.51 -6.30
N LYS A 567 -49.63 3.29 -7.07
CA LYS A 567 -51.02 3.50 -6.63
C LYS A 567 -51.58 2.32 -5.83
N GLU A 568 -51.34 1.11 -6.28
CA GLU A 568 -52.02 -0.09 -5.77
C GLU A 568 -51.16 -0.96 -4.86
N LYS A 569 -49.86 -1.08 -5.17
CA LYS A 569 -48.91 -1.98 -4.50
C LYS A 569 -47.56 -1.30 -4.22
N PRO A 570 -47.52 -0.20 -3.47
CA PRO A 570 -46.30 0.57 -3.24
C PRO A 570 -45.18 -0.24 -2.55
N HIS A 571 -45.54 -1.30 -1.82
CA HIS A 571 -44.56 -2.22 -1.18
C HIS A 571 -43.75 -3.05 -2.18
N LEU A 572 -44.02 -3.00 -3.48
CA LEU A 572 -43.23 -3.60 -4.56
C LEU A 572 -42.24 -2.61 -5.19
N LEU A 573 -42.10 -1.41 -4.61
CA LEU A 573 -41.19 -0.37 -5.08
C LEU A 573 -40.15 -0.02 -4.00
N PRO A 574 -38.96 0.42 -4.41
CA PRO A 574 -37.85 0.66 -3.48
C PRO A 574 -38.12 1.71 -2.42
N GLU A 575 -38.90 2.75 -2.77
CA GLU A 575 -39.23 3.87 -1.87
C GLU A 575 -40.03 3.47 -0.64
N ASP A 576 -40.79 2.40 -0.72
CA ASP A 576 -41.67 1.93 0.37
C ASP A 576 -41.10 0.67 1.08
N VAL A 577 -40.33 -0.15 0.40
CA VAL A 577 -39.78 -1.39 0.99
C VAL A 577 -38.48 -1.16 1.75
N PHE A 578 -37.62 -0.26 1.27
CA PHE A 578 -36.30 0.00 1.84
C PHE A 578 -36.29 1.15 2.86
N VAL A 579 -37.35 1.25 3.64
CA VAL A 579 -37.46 2.17 4.77
C VAL A 579 -37.28 1.43 6.10
N GLN A 580 -37.09 2.16 7.20
CA GLN A 580 -36.83 1.55 8.51
C GLN A 580 -37.95 0.63 8.99
N LYS A 581 -39.21 0.95 8.67
CA LYS A 581 -40.39 0.15 9.04
C LYS A 581 -41.31 0.05 7.83
N PRO A 582 -41.02 -0.89 6.91
CA PRO A 582 -41.89 -1.01 5.72
C PRO A 582 -43.26 -1.56 6.10
N LYS A 583 -44.30 -1.02 5.48
CA LYS A 583 -45.65 -1.57 5.58
C LYS A 583 -45.82 -2.70 4.58
N LEU A 584 -45.65 -3.92 5.03
CA LEU A 584 -45.72 -5.12 4.20
C LEU A 584 -47.08 -5.79 4.33
N PRO A 585 -47.62 -6.42 3.24
CA PRO A 585 -48.79 -7.26 3.33
C PRO A 585 -48.51 -8.54 4.11
N SER A 586 -49.53 -9.17 4.62
CA SER A 586 -49.42 -10.44 5.33
C SER A 586 -49.05 -11.62 4.39
N SER A 587 -49.41 -11.50 3.12
CA SER A 587 -49.12 -12.51 2.09
C SER A 587 -49.03 -11.86 0.71
N LEU A 588 -48.16 -12.42 -0.16
CA LEU A 588 -48.01 -12.02 -1.58
C LEU A 588 -48.51 -13.11 -2.53
N ASP A 589 -49.39 -14.00 -2.11
CA ASP A 589 -49.77 -15.18 -2.88
C ASP A 589 -50.61 -14.85 -4.13
N LYS A 590 -51.17 -13.65 -4.21
CA LYS A 590 -51.91 -13.17 -5.37
C LYS A 590 -51.40 -11.79 -5.80
N VAL A 591 -50.68 -11.78 -6.88
CA VAL A 591 -50.22 -10.52 -7.52
C VAL A 591 -50.89 -10.41 -8.87
N ASP A 592 -51.61 -9.30 -9.10
CA ASP A 592 -52.32 -9.07 -10.33
C ASP A 592 -51.38 -8.82 -11.52
N GLY A 593 -51.77 -9.25 -12.71
CA GLY A 593 -50.95 -9.11 -13.91
C GLY A 593 -50.57 -7.67 -14.28
N ASP A 594 -51.38 -6.69 -13.85
CA ASP A 594 -51.19 -5.28 -14.16
C ASP A 594 -50.00 -4.64 -13.41
N VAL A 595 -49.54 -5.26 -12.28
CA VAL A 595 -48.40 -4.83 -11.50
C VAL A 595 -47.13 -5.59 -11.85
N LEU A 596 -47.18 -6.48 -12.85
CA LEU A 596 -46.04 -7.28 -13.32
C LEU A 596 -45.51 -6.76 -14.65
N PHE A 597 -44.18 -6.87 -14.80
CA PHE A 597 -43.52 -6.64 -16.07
C PHE A 597 -43.72 -7.85 -16.98
N LEU A 598 -44.31 -7.63 -18.15
CA LEU A 598 -44.66 -8.71 -19.08
C LEU A 598 -43.49 -9.02 -20.02
N GLN A 599 -42.95 -10.23 -19.91
CA GLN A 599 -41.87 -10.72 -20.78
C GLN A 599 -42.26 -10.63 -22.27
N SER A 600 -43.46 -11.03 -22.63
CA SER A 600 -43.95 -10.98 -24.00
C SER A 600 -43.95 -9.58 -24.61
N LYS A 601 -44.38 -8.61 -23.85
CA LYS A 601 -44.43 -7.20 -24.27
C LYS A 601 -43.00 -6.61 -24.40
N ILE A 602 -42.14 -6.91 -23.45
CA ILE A 602 -40.73 -6.46 -23.50
C ILE A 602 -40.02 -7.10 -24.71
N THR A 603 -40.23 -8.37 -24.96
CA THR A 603 -39.67 -9.09 -26.12
C THR A 603 -40.12 -8.48 -27.44
N GLU A 604 -41.42 -8.18 -27.56
CA GLU A 604 -42.00 -7.57 -28.76
C GLU A 604 -41.39 -6.17 -29.01
N VAL A 605 -41.34 -5.34 -27.98
CA VAL A 605 -40.90 -3.95 -28.08
C VAL A 605 -39.41 -3.86 -28.39
N LEU A 606 -38.59 -4.68 -27.77
CA LEU A 606 -37.14 -4.73 -28.03
C LEU A 606 -36.83 -5.32 -29.39
N GLY A 607 -37.54 -6.37 -29.79
CA GLY A 607 -37.44 -6.97 -31.14
C GLY A 607 -37.80 -5.98 -32.24
N GLY A 608 -38.89 -5.22 -32.04
CA GLY A 608 -39.30 -4.15 -32.95
C GLY A 608 -38.30 -3.00 -33.07
N SER A 609 -37.42 -2.86 -32.10
CA SER A 609 -36.35 -1.84 -32.06
C SER A 609 -34.98 -2.38 -32.55
N GLY A 610 -34.92 -3.61 -33.03
CA GLY A 610 -33.72 -4.19 -33.62
C GLY A 610 -32.85 -5.01 -32.70
N TYR A 611 -33.24 -5.22 -31.43
CA TYR A 611 -32.52 -6.10 -30.50
C TYR A 611 -32.77 -7.59 -30.85
N ASN A 612 -31.74 -8.41 -30.67
CA ASN A 612 -31.90 -9.86 -30.75
C ASN A 612 -32.56 -10.38 -29.46
N THR A 613 -33.81 -10.74 -29.57
CA THR A 613 -34.65 -11.17 -28.44
C THR A 613 -34.81 -12.66 -28.30
N GLU A 614 -34.06 -13.48 -29.04
CA GLU A 614 -34.17 -14.95 -28.97
C GLU A 614 -34.00 -15.48 -27.55
N ARG A 615 -33.05 -14.91 -26.79
CA ARG A 615 -32.83 -15.28 -25.40
C ARG A 615 -33.95 -14.86 -24.45
N LEU A 616 -34.68 -13.79 -24.76
CA LEU A 616 -35.83 -13.36 -23.98
C LEU A 616 -37.04 -14.27 -24.15
N ALA A 617 -37.11 -15.05 -25.22
CA ALA A 617 -38.23 -15.98 -25.50
C ALA A 617 -38.31 -17.10 -24.46
N THR A 618 -37.22 -17.45 -23.83
CA THR A 618 -37.16 -18.48 -22.79
C THR A 618 -36.83 -17.86 -21.44
N PRO A 619 -37.49 -18.29 -20.33
CA PRO A 619 -37.14 -17.83 -19.00
C PRO A 619 -35.69 -18.14 -18.64
N TYR A 620 -35.07 -17.26 -17.88
CA TYR A 620 -33.74 -17.55 -17.33
C TYR A 620 -33.81 -18.65 -16.28
N VAL A 621 -32.97 -19.64 -16.40
CA VAL A 621 -32.77 -20.68 -15.40
C VAL A 621 -31.29 -20.71 -15.03
N PRO A 622 -30.93 -20.66 -13.75
CA PRO A 622 -29.54 -20.73 -13.32
C PRO A 622 -28.97 -22.12 -13.74
N GLN A 623 -27.91 -22.10 -14.53
CA GLN A 623 -27.22 -23.34 -14.95
C GLN A 623 -26.28 -23.78 -13.84
N TYR A 624 -26.41 -25.02 -13.39
CA TYR A 624 -25.42 -25.67 -12.55
C TYR A 624 -24.27 -26.14 -13.45
N THR A 625 -23.13 -25.46 -13.34
CA THR A 625 -21.87 -26.01 -13.83
C THR A 625 -21.48 -27.13 -12.86
N GLY A 626 -21.42 -28.37 -13.33
CA GLY A 626 -21.24 -29.56 -12.51
C GLY A 626 -19.83 -29.72 -11.94
N GLU A 627 -19.33 -28.74 -11.18
CA GLU A 627 -18.14 -28.82 -10.34
C GLU A 627 -18.35 -27.92 -9.10
N GLU A 628 -19.34 -28.28 -8.27
CA GLU A 628 -19.27 -27.87 -6.87
C GLU A 628 -18.59 -28.99 -6.07
N PRO A 629 -17.58 -28.70 -5.25
CA PRO A 629 -17.07 -29.69 -4.30
C PRO A 629 -18.18 -29.95 -3.27
N LEU A 630 -18.80 -31.11 -3.35
CA LEU A 630 -19.72 -31.65 -2.38
C LEU A 630 -19.04 -31.69 -0.99
N MET A 631 -19.49 -30.84 -0.10
CA MET A 631 -19.30 -31.05 1.34
C MET A 631 -20.15 -32.26 1.75
N SER A 632 -19.45 -33.36 1.89
CA SER A 632 -19.78 -34.63 2.54
C SER A 632 -21.24 -34.93 2.97
N GLY A 633 -21.85 -35.81 2.22
CA GLY A 633 -22.92 -36.72 2.67
C GLY A 633 -22.83 -37.98 1.83
N PRO A 634 -23.20 -39.17 2.33
CA PRO A 634 -22.73 -40.46 1.81
C PRO A 634 -23.36 -40.87 0.49
N ALA A 635 -22.53 -41.60 -0.27
CA ALA A 635 -22.75 -42.18 -1.54
C ALA A 635 -24.07 -42.94 -1.71
N PHE A 636 -24.69 -42.78 -2.86
CA PHE A 636 -25.36 -43.88 -3.58
C PHE A 636 -25.09 -43.80 -5.08
N GLU A 637 -24.68 -44.93 -5.59
CA GLU A 637 -24.45 -45.27 -6.98
C GLU A 637 -25.77 -45.29 -7.77
N GLU A 638 -25.64 -45.09 -9.05
CA GLU A 638 -26.34 -45.68 -10.21
C GLU A 638 -26.72 -44.60 -11.23
N GLU A 639 -26.33 -44.71 -12.37
CA GLU A 639 -26.29 -45.45 -13.59
C GLU A 639 -26.39 -44.57 -14.83
N GLU A 640 -25.60 -44.93 -15.78
CA GLU A 640 -25.54 -44.58 -17.19
C GLU A 640 -26.90 -44.35 -17.87
N HIS A 641 -26.90 -43.45 -18.79
CA HIS A 641 -27.43 -43.43 -20.15
C HIS A 641 -28.08 -42.09 -20.52
N ARG A 642 -27.45 -41.34 -21.36
CA ARG A 642 -27.88 -41.02 -22.73
C ARG A 642 -26.89 -40.10 -23.42
N ARG A 643 -26.27 -40.69 -24.42
CA ARG A 643 -25.66 -39.98 -25.55
C ARG A 643 -26.79 -39.49 -26.45
N ASP A 644 -26.45 -38.38 -27.06
CA ASP A 644 -26.75 -37.91 -28.41
C ASP A 644 -27.45 -36.55 -28.44
N HIS A 645 -26.64 -35.53 -28.68
CA HIS A 645 -26.78 -34.62 -29.82
C HIS A 645 -25.53 -33.77 -29.93
N LEU A 646 -24.77 -34.08 -30.97
CA LEU A 646 -23.52 -33.43 -31.36
C LEU A 646 -23.83 -32.15 -32.11
N ASP A 647 -23.31 -31.03 -31.61
CA ASP A 647 -23.09 -29.83 -32.40
C ASP A 647 -21.62 -29.79 -32.85
N PRO A 648 -21.31 -29.55 -34.13
CA PRO A 648 -19.98 -29.80 -34.68
C PRO A 648 -18.89 -28.78 -34.31
N ASP A 649 -19.22 -27.65 -33.68
CA ASP A 649 -18.27 -26.58 -33.41
C ASP A 649 -17.71 -26.55 -31.97
N GLY A 650 -18.10 -27.49 -31.12
CA GLY A 650 -17.64 -27.60 -29.73
C GLY A 650 -16.51 -28.61 -29.48
N LEU A 651 -16.09 -29.37 -30.50
CA LEU A 651 -15.21 -30.54 -30.33
C LEU A 651 -13.73 -30.22 -30.18
N ASP A 652 -13.26 -29.03 -30.58
CA ASP A 652 -11.83 -28.72 -30.53
C ASP A 652 -11.35 -28.17 -29.18
N SER A 653 -12.21 -27.61 -28.33
CA SER A 653 -11.81 -27.08 -27.05
C SER A 653 -11.77 -28.13 -25.93
N VAL A 654 -12.68 -29.08 -25.93
CA VAL A 654 -12.73 -30.16 -24.93
C VAL A 654 -11.59 -31.16 -25.14
N GLY A 655 -11.25 -31.45 -26.40
CA GLY A 655 -10.09 -32.29 -26.72
C GLY A 655 -8.76 -31.68 -26.33
N MET A 656 -8.61 -30.34 -26.37
CA MET A 656 -7.41 -29.66 -25.97
C MET A 656 -7.25 -29.59 -24.42
N GLU A 657 -8.33 -29.42 -23.69
CA GLU A 657 -8.29 -29.44 -22.21
C GLU A 657 -7.98 -30.83 -21.65
N GLU A 658 -8.53 -31.87 -22.27
CA GLU A 658 -8.28 -33.24 -21.86
C GLU A 658 -6.87 -33.71 -22.25
N GLN A 659 -6.35 -33.28 -23.39
CA GLN A 659 -4.95 -33.46 -23.75
C GLN A 659 -4.00 -32.69 -22.80
N GLU A 660 -4.38 -31.53 -22.34
CA GLU A 660 -3.57 -30.76 -21.41
C GLU A 660 -3.61 -31.36 -19.99
N ARG A 661 -4.75 -31.90 -19.54
CA ARG A 661 -4.86 -32.66 -18.28
C ARG A 661 -4.04 -33.94 -18.33
N GLU A 662 -4.10 -34.67 -19.44
CA GLU A 662 -3.31 -35.88 -19.62
C GLU A 662 -1.81 -35.57 -19.68
N ARG A 663 -1.40 -34.48 -20.35
CA ARG A 663 -0.02 -33.99 -20.32
C ARG A 663 0.44 -33.62 -18.90
N ARG A 664 -0.39 -32.94 -18.16
CA ARG A 664 -0.08 -32.58 -16.76
C ARG A 664 0.04 -33.83 -15.90
N ARG A 665 -0.81 -34.78 -16.05
CA ARG A 665 -0.76 -36.07 -15.34
C ARG A 665 0.51 -36.86 -15.68
N GLN A 666 0.87 -36.93 -16.94
CA GLN A 666 2.10 -37.60 -17.39
C GLN A 666 3.37 -36.88 -16.89
N VAL A 667 3.36 -35.55 -16.82
CA VAL A 667 4.46 -34.78 -16.26
C VAL A 667 4.60 -35.05 -14.77
N VAL A 668 3.51 -35.02 -14.01
CA VAL A 668 3.52 -35.32 -12.57
C VAL A 668 3.98 -36.76 -12.30
N GLU A 669 3.50 -37.72 -13.06
CA GLU A 669 3.89 -39.11 -12.93
C GLU A 669 5.37 -39.34 -13.28
N LYS A 670 5.86 -38.64 -14.29
CA LYS A 670 7.29 -38.65 -14.67
C LYS A 670 8.17 -38.02 -13.58
N PHE A 671 7.73 -36.92 -12.96
CA PHE A 671 8.42 -36.30 -11.84
C PHE A 671 8.42 -37.17 -10.56
N GLN A 672 7.40 -37.99 -10.37
CA GLN A 672 7.32 -38.90 -9.22
C GLN A 672 8.17 -40.18 -9.37
N LYS A 673 8.41 -40.63 -10.61
CA LYS A 673 9.04 -41.92 -10.91
C LYS A 673 10.46 -41.82 -11.47
N ALA A 674 10.87 -40.66 -12.00
CA ALA A 674 12.19 -40.51 -12.63
C ALA A 674 13.30 -40.24 -11.60
N PRO A 675 14.51 -40.78 -11.81
CA PRO A 675 15.67 -40.42 -11.00
C PRO A 675 15.97 -38.91 -11.07
N PHE A 676 16.47 -38.37 -9.97
CA PHE A 676 16.75 -36.91 -9.84
C PHE A 676 17.67 -36.38 -10.96
N GLU A 677 18.64 -37.18 -11.39
CA GLU A 677 19.59 -36.82 -12.44
C GLU A 677 18.90 -36.61 -13.81
N GLU A 678 17.89 -37.41 -14.11
CA GLU A 678 17.11 -37.29 -15.36
C GLU A 678 16.21 -36.05 -15.35
N ILE A 679 15.64 -35.69 -14.18
CA ILE A 679 14.84 -34.48 -13.98
C ILE A 679 15.73 -33.23 -14.11
N ALA A 680 16.90 -33.24 -13.50
CA ALA A 680 17.89 -32.15 -13.55
C ALA A 680 18.39 -31.92 -14.99
N ALA A 681 18.66 -32.98 -15.74
CA ALA A 681 19.10 -32.92 -17.13
C ALA A 681 17.95 -32.33 -18.03
N HIS A 682 16.70 -32.69 -17.76
CA HIS A 682 15.54 -32.19 -18.52
C HIS A 682 15.25 -30.72 -18.23
N CYS A 683 15.43 -30.27 -17.00
CA CYS A 683 15.33 -28.86 -16.60
C CYS A 683 16.45 -28.03 -17.21
N GLY A 684 17.69 -28.53 -17.23
CA GLY A 684 18.82 -27.88 -17.86
C GLY A 684 18.67 -27.70 -19.38
N ALA A 685 18.17 -28.72 -20.07
CA ALA A 685 17.92 -28.65 -21.50
C ALA A 685 16.81 -27.65 -21.86
N ARG A 686 15.77 -27.55 -21.03
CA ARG A 686 14.69 -26.56 -21.20
C ARG A 686 15.12 -25.12 -20.93
N ALA A 687 15.97 -24.91 -19.93
CA ALA A 687 16.55 -23.60 -19.64
C ALA A 687 17.42 -23.11 -20.81
N THR A 688 18.24 -23.99 -21.39
CA THR A 688 19.08 -23.68 -22.55
C THR A 688 18.26 -23.36 -23.80
N MET A 689 17.14 -24.08 -23.99
CA MET A 689 16.23 -23.85 -25.12
C MET A 689 15.44 -22.53 -25.00
N LEU A 690 15.03 -22.15 -23.78
CA LEU A 690 14.42 -20.85 -23.47
C LEU A 690 15.41 -19.71 -23.65
N GLN A 691 16.65 -19.89 -23.27
CA GLN A 691 17.73 -18.91 -23.43
C GLN A 691 18.06 -18.70 -24.91
N SER A 692 18.09 -19.78 -25.70
CA SER A 692 18.25 -19.71 -27.17
C SER A 692 17.09 -18.97 -27.86
N LYS A 693 15.85 -19.22 -27.44
CA LYS A 693 14.67 -18.51 -27.97
C LYS A 693 14.64 -17.04 -27.57
N LEU A 694 15.02 -16.70 -26.34
CA LEU A 694 15.18 -15.32 -25.89
C LEU A 694 16.25 -14.61 -26.71
N ASN A 695 17.39 -15.22 -26.97
CA ASN A 695 18.44 -14.63 -27.78
C ASN A 695 17.96 -14.41 -29.24
N GLN A 696 17.18 -15.32 -29.81
CA GLN A 696 16.57 -15.13 -31.14
C GLN A 696 15.59 -13.95 -31.16
N ILE A 697 14.79 -13.77 -30.10
CA ILE A 697 13.85 -12.61 -29.98
C ILE A 697 14.66 -11.32 -29.84
N PHE A 698 15.76 -11.31 -29.10
CA PHE A 698 16.66 -10.15 -29.00
C PHE A 698 17.32 -9.83 -30.33
N GLU A 699 17.77 -10.81 -31.10
CA GLU A 699 18.35 -10.56 -32.44
C GLU A 699 17.34 -9.98 -33.44
N ILE A 700 16.06 -10.39 -33.35
CA ILE A 700 14.99 -9.85 -34.19
C ILE A 700 14.61 -8.41 -33.80
N THR A 701 14.73 -8.06 -32.51
CA THR A 701 14.32 -6.74 -31.99
C THR A 701 15.41 -5.68 -32.17
N ILE A 702 16.66 -6.07 -32.37
CA ILE A 702 17.82 -5.17 -32.51
C ILE A 702 18.11 -4.80 -33.99
N ARG A 703 17.52 -5.51 -34.95
CA ARG A 703 17.66 -5.10 -36.37
C ARG A 703 16.65 -4.00 -36.70
N PRO A 704 17.11 -2.77 -36.97
CA PRO A 704 16.21 -1.74 -37.50
C PRO A 704 15.69 -2.18 -38.88
N PRO A 705 14.43 -1.87 -39.21
CA PRO A 705 13.88 -2.17 -40.51
C PRO A 705 14.71 -1.48 -41.61
N PRO A 706 14.95 -2.13 -42.75
CA PRO A 706 15.71 -1.55 -43.83
C PRO A 706 14.99 -0.30 -44.37
N SER A 707 15.67 0.83 -44.30
CA SER A 707 15.19 2.06 -44.92
C SER A 707 15.19 1.93 -46.43
N PRO A 708 14.11 2.28 -47.16
CA PRO A 708 14.12 2.32 -48.61
C PRO A 708 14.65 3.69 -49.07
N SER A 709 15.95 3.81 -49.23
CA SER A 709 16.54 4.77 -50.19
C SER A 709 18.04 4.51 -50.28
N GLY A 710 18.41 3.99 -51.45
CA GLY A 710 19.80 3.85 -51.82
C GLY A 710 20.45 5.16 -52.10
N THR A 711 21.68 5.33 -51.69
CA THR A 711 22.74 5.92 -52.49
C THR A 711 24.09 5.40 -52.01
N ILE A 712 24.83 4.94 -52.95
CA ILE A 712 26.17 4.43 -52.87
C ILE A 712 27.14 5.59 -52.62
N SER A 713 28.03 5.47 -51.66
CA SER A 713 29.39 5.99 -51.84
C SER A 713 30.36 5.23 -50.94
N SER A 714 31.37 4.75 -51.62
CA SER A 714 32.57 4.10 -51.14
C SER A 714 33.46 5.03 -50.31
N GLY A 715 34.10 4.52 -49.28
CA GLY A 715 35.23 5.21 -48.67
C GLY A 715 35.73 4.60 -47.36
N TYR A 716 36.78 3.80 -47.49
CA TYR A 716 37.91 3.56 -46.59
C TYR A 716 37.74 3.56 -45.07
N GLY A 717 38.20 2.47 -44.54
CA GLY A 717 38.47 2.00 -43.20
C GLY A 717 38.94 2.97 -42.14
N GLN A 718 38.42 2.73 -40.99
CA GLN A 718 39.14 2.88 -39.72
C GLN A 718 38.54 1.94 -38.68
N THR A 719 39.41 1.15 -38.06
CA THR A 719 39.20 0.36 -36.89
C THR A 719 38.66 1.26 -35.75
N GLN A 720 37.40 1.14 -35.40
CA GLN A 720 36.91 1.70 -34.18
C GLN A 720 36.67 0.59 -33.17
N SER A 721 37.32 0.76 -32.03
CA SER A 721 37.12 0.01 -30.81
C SER A 721 35.64 -0.16 -30.52
N ARG A 722 35.19 -1.39 -30.42
CA ARG A 722 33.87 -1.73 -29.88
C ARG A 722 33.80 -1.21 -28.45
N SER A 723 33.05 -0.14 -28.24
CA SER A 723 32.57 0.23 -26.93
C SER A 723 31.61 -0.87 -26.45
N VAL A 724 31.99 -1.55 -25.41
CA VAL A 724 31.18 -2.52 -24.69
C VAL A 724 29.91 -1.79 -24.19
N PRO A 725 28.72 -2.33 -24.41
CA PRO A 725 27.50 -1.71 -23.85
C PRO A 725 27.58 -1.71 -22.32
N ILE A 726 27.32 -0.54 -21.74
CA ILE A 726 27.43 -0.26 -20.28
C ILE A 726 26.32 -0.95 -19.47
N TYR A 727 25.43 -1.69 -20.08
CA TYR A 727 24.37 -2.42 -19.38
C TYR A 727 24.47 -3.94 -19.64
N GLU A 728 25.34 -4.61 -18.89
CA GLU A 728 25.11 -6.03 -18.58
C GLU A 728 24.06 -6.09 -17.48
N MET A 729 22.82 -6.38 -17.84
CA MET A 729 21.84 -6.85 -16.86
C MET A 729 22.23 -8.26 -16.43
N LYS A 730 22.93 -8.37 -15.32
CA LYS A 730 23.05 -9.64 -14.61
C LYS A 730 21.70 -9.89 -13.93
N PHE A 731 20.93 -10.81 -14.47
CA PHE A 731 19.81 -11.38 -13.74
C PHE A 731 20.37 -12.14 -12.54
N PRO A 732 19.85 -11.94 -11.32
CA PRO A 732 20.22 -12.79 -10.20
C PRO A 732 19.81 -14.22 -10.55
N ASP A 733 20.69 -15.16 -10.28
CA ASP A 733 20.39 -16.59 -10.37
C ASP A 733 19.14 -16.88 -9.54
N LEU A 734 18.06 -17.25 -10.22
CA LEU A 734 16.86 -17.77 -9.59
C LEU A 734 17.21 -19.17 -9.04
N CYS A 735 17.70 -19.22 -7.81
CA CYS A 735 17.66 -20.43 -7.03
C CYS A 735 16.20 -20.72 -6.70
N VAL A 736 15.59 -21.62 -7.44
CA VAL A 736 14.31 -22.22 -7.12
C VAL A 736 14.56 -23.26 -6.03
N TYR A 737 14.13 -22.98 -4.81
CA TYR A 737 13.90 -23.99 -3.77
C TYR A 737 12.44 -24.42 -3.81
#